data_a0c05c8b5a37d76b5733b1e9fa93504a
#
_entry.id   a0c05c8b5a37d76b5733b1e9fa93504a
#
_cell.length_a   1.000
_cell.length_b   1.000
_cell.length_c   1.000
_cell.angle_alpha   90.00
_cell.angle_beta   90.00
_cell.angle_gamma   90.00
#
_symmetry.space_group_name_H-M   'P 1'
#
loop_
_entity.id
_entity.type
_entity.pdbx_description
1 polymer ?
#
loop_
_entity_poly.entity_id
_entity_poly.type
_entity_poly.pdbx_seq_one_letter_code
_entity_poly.pdbx_strand_id
1 'polypeptide(L)'
;MRMKGQMLAVAAVVACGISVFVSMSSVEFSLRSTKERYYSDYRFADVFMQAKRAPETMLENVRKIQGVAAVRSRIIADVTLDVPGLNEPASGRLVSMPDRKMPVLNDVFLREGRYIEAGHPEEVIASETFMEANGLKIGDHVGAVINGRWKELVIVGMGLSPEYIYEVQPGAFFPDNRRFGVFWMSRDALEAALDMTGAFNDLSLTLAHGASEKDVIQRLDEMFRRYGSLGAYGRSEQLSDRFITDEIKQVGIQITVLPAIFLAVAVFLLNIVLKRLVSTQRDQIAVMKAMGYTNEEVGLHYLGFAMVPVAIGAVAGTALGAWLGLGLTKVYEGFYNFAELIYYFRFEEVALSILLSAGAALVGALSAVKQAVSLPPAEAMRPEAPVVYKPGFLDRKEFQKKIPVSVRITVRNLERRRWKAAISVIMIAFSVAILISGRYSYDAINHIMLVEFSGKHREDLTVIFNESRPRSVQYDLASLGGVLEQEFYREEPAKLMYEHRSRRQSITGLKTSDGLKRLVDAHNRQIQLPETGILLTTTLADVLGVSPGDTLTVEFLQGKRRTVKVPVGGTIDELLGLSAYMRIDILDRLTEEAGVVSAAYLRIDKDESEKLFADFKEMPGVAGTSMLKAMQESFEELIAQSMTTSTVILTTFASILAFAVVYNGARISLSERARELSSLRVLGLTRHEIAVILLGEQAILTAVAIPVGFVIGIGLSVLLALGLSSELYRMPVVFSSFNFVFAFAVIVTVAVFSGLMVHYRLNRLDLIAVLKTRE
;
A
#
# COMPACT_ATOMS: atom_id res chain seq x y z
N MET A 1 16.11 39.56 14.83
CA MET A 1 16.47 39.01 13.50
C MET A 1 17.44 37.81 13.49
N ARG A 2 18.08 37.41 14.61
CA ARG A 2 19.11 36.33 14.64
C ARG A 2 18.59 34.88 14.59
N MET A 3 17.28 34.62 14.78
CA MET A 3 16.71 33.28 14.91
C MET A 3 15.84 32.81 13.71
N LYS A 4 15.66 33.65 12.67
CA LYS A 4 14.76 33.35 11.53
C LYS A 4 14.99 31.96 10.90
N GLY A 5 16.24 31.56 10.68
CA GLY A 5 16.53 30.25 10.06
C GLY A 5 16.18 29.03 10.90
N GLN A 6 16.24 29.16 12.25
CA GLN A 6 15.85 28.07 13.16
C GLN A 6 14.32 27.94 13.26
N MET A 7 13.63 29.08 13.32
CA MET A 7 12.16 29.09 13.29
C MET A 7 11.64 28.55 11.95
N LEU A 8 12.30 28.89 10.82
CA LEU A 8 11.96 28.35 9.52
C LEU A 8 12.16 26.83 9.44
N ALA A 9 13.25 26.30 10.02
CA ALA A 9 13.47 24.87 10.09
C ALA A 9 12.40 24.13 10.91
N VAL A 10 11.98 24.70 12.05
CA VAL A 10 10.87 24.16 12.82
C VAL A 10 9.55 24.22 12.03
N ALA A 11 9.28 25.37 11.39
CA ALA A 11 8.09 25.55 10.56
C ALA A 11 8.06 24.55 9.40
N ALA A 12 9.20 24.25 8.77
CA ALA A 12 9.29 23.24 7.71
C ALA A 12 8.97 21.83 8.21
N VAL A 13 9.45 21.43 9.40
CA VAL A 13 9.12 20.12 9.98
C VAL A 13 7.64 20.03 10.34
N VAL A 14 7.06 21.10 10.92
CA VAL A 14 5.62 21.16 11.19
C VAL A 14 4.83 21.09 9.89
N ALA A 15 5.27 21.81 8.85
CA ALA A 15 4.63 21.78 7.53
C ALA A 15 4.65 20.37 6.92
N CYS A 16 5.77 19.64 7.01
CA CYS A 16 5.84 18.24 6.56
C CYS A 16 4.83 17.36 7.31
N GLY A 17 4.77 17.46 8.64
CA GLY A 17 3.83 16.67 9.45
C GLY A 17 2.37 16.96 9.11
N ILE A 18 2.00 18.23 9.00
CA ILE A 18 0.64 18.65 8.64
C ILE A 18 0.32 18.25 7.19
N SER A 19 1.28 18.39 6.25
CA SER A 19 1.04 18.05 4.86
C SER A 19 0.79 16.56 4.65
N VAL A 20 1.52 15.68 5.36
CA VAL A 20 1.26 14.23 5.32
C VAL A 20 -0.10 13.91 5.93
N PHE A 21 -0.42 14.50 7.08
CA PHE A 21 -1.72 14.27 7.72
C PHE A 21 -2.88 14.70 6.83
N VAL A 22 -2.85 15.94 6.32
CA VAL A 22 -3.92 16.50 5.48
C VAL A 22 -4.05 15.74 4.16
N SER A 23 -2.92 15.40 3.49
CA SER A 23 -2.98 14.67 2.23
C SER A 23 -3.56 13.27 2.40
N MET A 24 -3.06 12.49 3.38
CA MET A 24 -3.53 11.11 3.60
C MET A 24 -4.97 11.06 4.12
N SER A 25 -5.34 11.97 5.04
CA SER A 25 -6.71 12.04 5.56
C SER A 25 -7.72 12.45 4.47
N SER A 26 -7.35 13.41 3.60
CA SER A 26 -8.20 13.81 2.47
C SER A 26 -8.35 12.68 1.45
N VAL A 27 -7.27 11.94 1.15
CA VAL A 27 -7.32 10.79 0.23
C VAL A 27 -8.18 9.67 0.80
N GLU A 28 -7.95 9.28 2.07
CA GLU A 28 -8.75 8.24 2.74
C GLU A 28 -10.24 8.56 2.69
N PHE A 29 -10.59 9.79 3.07
CA PHE A 29 -11.98 10.23 3.05
C PHE A 29 -12.55 10.30 1.61
N SER A 30 -11.76 10.75 0.64
CA SER A 30 -12.17 10.80 -0.76
C SER A 30 -12.47 9.42 -1.32
N LEU A 31 -11.58 8.45 -1.07
CA LEU A 31 -11.78 7.05 -1.48
C LEU A 31 -13.03 6.45 -0.81
N ARG A 32 -13.17 6.62 0.51
CA ARG A 32 -14.31 6.11 1.27
C ARG A 32 -15.63 6.70 0.79
N SER A 33 -15.71 8.03 0.70
CA SER A 33 -16.94 8.73 0.29
C SER A 33 -17.30 8.43 -1.16
N THR A 34 -16.30 8.34 -2.05
CA THR A 34 -16.52 7.96 -3.45
C THR A 34 -17.02 6.52 -3.54
N LYS A 35 -16.41 5.57 -2.81
CA LYS A 35 -16.87 4.19 -2.73
C LYS A 35 -18.33 4.11 -2.27
N GLU A 36 -18.67 4.74 -1.15
CA GLU A 36 -20.02 4.71 -0.58
C GLU A 36 -21.04 5.30 -1.54
N ARG A 37 -20.70 6.44 -2.15
CA ARG A 37 -21.56 7.09 -3.15
C ARG A 37 -21.74 6.22 -4.39
N TYR A 38 -20.66 5.67 -4.94
CA TYR A 38 -20.70 4.81 -6.12
C TYR A 38 -21.54 3.55 -5.88
N TYR A 39 -21.41 2.93 -4.69
CA TYR A 39 -22.23 1.79 -4.30
C TYR A 39 -23.70 2.12 -4.15
N SER A 40 -24.02 3.30 -3.62
CA SER A 40 -25.40 3.76 -3.49
C SER A 40 -26.03 4.10 -4.85
N ASP A 41 -25.33 4.90 -5.66
CA ASP A 41 -25.87 5.43 -6.93
C ASP A 41 -26.08 4.31 -7.95
N TYR A 42 -25.18 3.32 -8.00
CA TYR A 42 -25.23 2.18 -8.91
C TYR A 42 -25.71 0.88 -8.26
N ARG A 43 -26.29 0.96 -7.07
CA ARG A 43 -26.99 -0.13 -6.36
C ARG A 43 -26.14 -1.39 -6.26
N PHE A 44 -24.92 -1.25 -5.74
CA PHE A 44 -24.03 -2.38 -5.57
C PHE A 44 -24.64 -3.42 -4.63
N ALA A 45 -24.69 -4.67 -5.05
CA ALA A 45 -25.32 -5.76 -4.30
C ALA A 45 -24.62 -6.07 -2.98
N ASP A 46 -25.36 -6.64 -2.01
CA ASP A 46 -24.84 -7.09 -0.71
C ASP A 46 -24.39 -8.54 -0.74
N VAL A 47 -25.10 -9.39 -1.52
CA VAL A 47 -24.81 -10.83 -1.62
C VAL A 47 -24.79 -11.24 -3.09
N PHE A 48 -23.84 -12.10 -3.43
CA PHE A 48 -23.60 -12.66 -4.75
C PHE A 48 -23.66 -14.18 -4.71
N MET A 49 -24.10 -14.81 -5.78
CA MET A 49 -24.10 -16.24 -5.94
C MET A 49 -23.94 -16.61 -7.41
N GLN A 50 -23.05 -17.55 -7.67
CA GLN A 50 -22.90 -18.16 -8.99
C GLN A 50 -23.42 -19.58 -8.98
N ALA A 51 -24.08 -19.99 -10.05
CA ALA A 51 -24.59 -21.34 -10.26
C ALA A 51 -24.25 -21.81 -11.68
N LYS A 52 -24.26 -23.11 -11.92
CA LYS A 52 -24.04 -23.61 -13.28
C LYS A 52 -25.20 -23.22 -14.22
N ARG A 53 -26.44 -23.46 -13.80
CA ARG A 53 -27.65 -23.05 -14.51
C ARG A 53 -28.88 -23.18 -13.59
N ALA A 54 -29.58 -22.08 -13.37
CA ALA A 54 -30.79 -22.06 -12.55
C ALA A 54 -31.98 -21.46 -13.34
N PRO A 55 -33.20 -22.00 -13.24
CA PRO A 55 -34.33 -21.43 -13.96
C PRO A 55 -34.82 -20.14 -13.32
N GLU A 56 -35.30 -19.19 -14.13
CA GLU A 56 -35.84 -17.89 -13.71
C GLU A 56 -36.96 -18.01 -12.66
N THR A 57 -37.74 -19.12 -12.71
CA THR A 57 -38.80 -19.38 -11.73
C THR A 57 -38.30 -19.41 -10.28
N MET A 58 -37.03 -19.67 -10.06
CA MET A 58 -36.42 -19.64 -8.72
C MET A 58 -36.37 -18.24 -8.10
N LEU A 59 -36.42 -17.18 -8.89
CA LEU A 59 -36.41 -15.81 -8.38
C LEU A 59 -37.58 -15.51 -7.44
N GLU A 60 -38.74 -16.05 -7.71
CA GLU A 60 -39.89 -15.90 -6.83
C GLU A 60 -39.64 -16.51 -5.43
N ASN A 61 -38.90 -17.60 -5.38
CA ASN A 61 -38.51 -18.22 -4.11
C ASN A 61 -37.45 -17.42 -3.38
N VAL A 62 -36.49 -16.84 -4.12
CA VAL A 62 -35.45 -15.97 -3.55
C VAL A 62 -36.10 -14.72 -2.96
N ARG A 63 -37.05 -14.08 -3.64
CA ARG A 63 -37.77 -12.90 -3.14
C ARG A 63 -38.53 -13.18 -1.85
N LYS A 64 -38.90 -14.42 -1.59
CA LYS A 64 -39.58 -14.85 -0.36
C LYS A 64 -38.65 -15.12 0.82
N ILE A 65 -37.31 -15.12 0.60
CA ILE A 65 -36.36 -15.25 1.68
C ILE A 65 -36.43 -14.00 2.57
N GLN A 66 -36.69 -14.21 3.85
CA GLN A 66 -36.75 -13.12 4.81
C GLN A 66 -35.40 -12.39 4.85
N GLY A 67 -35.41 -11.07 4.65
CA GLY A 67 -34.22 -10.25 4.62
C GLY A 67 -33.71 -9.88 3.22
N VAL A 68 -34.30 -10.43 2.15
CA VAL A 68 -34.01 -10.00 0.77
C VAL A 68 -34.86 -8.79 0.42
N ALA A 69 -34.21 -7.70 -0.02
CA ALA A 69 -34.90 -6.47 -0.44
C ALA A 69 -35.10 -6.40 -1.97
N ALA A 70 -34.07 -6.73 -2.73
CA ALA A 70 -34.12 -6.80 -4.19
C ALA A 70 -33.23 -7.92 -4.70
N VAL A 71 -33.56 -8.44 -5.89
CA VAL A 71 -32.83 -9.54 -6.53
C VAL A 71 -32.74 -9.30 -8.03
N ARG A 72 -31.58 -9.60 -8.60
CA ARG A 72 -31.32 -9.57 -10.04
C ARG A 72 -30.64 -10.88 -10.45
N SER A 73 -31.20 -11.56 -11.45
CA SER A 73 -30.54 -12.66 -12.17
C SER A 73 -29.76 -12.12 -13.35
N ARG A 74 -28.62 -12.74 -13.63
CA ARG A 74 -27.75 -12.38 -14.74
C ARG A 74 -27.21 -13.64 -15.42
N ILE A 75 -26.73 -13.44 -16.64
CA ILE A 75 -25.87 -14.41 -17.32
C ILE A 75 -24.49 -13.78 -17.40
N ILE A 76 -23.50 -14.50 -16.91
CA ILE A 76 -22.09 -14.11 -16.97
C ILE A 76 -21.33 -15.22 -17.70
N ALA A 77 -20.50 -14.87 -18.67
CA ALA A 77 -19.65 -15.80 -19.38
C ALA A 77 -18.28 -15.19 -19.64
N ASP A 78 -17.23 -15.96 -19.40
CA ASP A 78 -15.88 -15.59 -19.80
C ASP A 78 -15.63 -16.15 -21.21
N VAL A 79 -15.06 -15.33 -22.09
CA VAL A 79 -14.90 -15.59 -23.51
C VAL A 79 -13.51 -15.18 -23.98
N THR A 80 -13.03 -15.85 -25.02
CA THR A 80 -11.80 -15.39 -25.73
C THR A 80 -12.17 -14.27 -26.69
N LEU A 81 -11.36 -13.22 -26.69
CA LEU A 81 -11.50 -12.05 -27.54
C LEU A 81 -10.39 -12.01 -28.60
N ASP A 82 -10.76 -11.55 -29.78
CA ASP A 82 -9.87 -11.15 -30.86
C ASP A 82 -9.93 -9.62 -31.02
N VAL A 83 -8.92 -8.95 -30.50
CA VAL A 83 -8.85 -7.48 -30.45
C VAL A 83 -7.99 -6.97 -31.60
N PRO A 84 -8.47 -6.01 -32.42
CA PRO A 84 -7.69 -5.43 -33.48
C PRO A 84 -6.35 -4.86 -32.97
N GLY A 85 -5.24 -5.28 -33.61
CA GLY A 85 -3.89 -4.83 -33.23
C GLY A 85 -3.27 -5.57 -32.04
N LEU A 86 -3.93 -6.58 -31.49
CA LEU A 86 -3.38 -7.45 -30.45
C LEU A 86 -3.15 -8.87 -31.03
N ASN A 87 -1.90 -9.30 -31.09
CA ASN A 87 -1.57 -10.64 -31.59
C ASN A 87 -2.03 -11.73 -30.63
N GLU A 88 -1.86 -11.49 -29.31
CA GLU A 88 -2.24 -12.42 -28.27
C GLU A 88 -3.77 -12.47 -28.08
N PRO A 89 -4.34 -13.63 -27.72
CA PRO A 89 -5.73 -13.71 -27.35
C PRO A 89 -5.99 -12.92 -26.07
N ALA A 90 -7.03 -12.10 -26.09
CA ALA A 90 -7.54 -11.43 -24.88
C ALA A 90 -8.70 -12.23 -24.29
N SER A 91 -9.07 -11.94 -23.06
CA SER A 91 -10.22 -12.51 -22.36
C SER A 91 -11.27 -11.43 -22.12
N GLY A 92 -12.52 -11.77 -22.32
CA GLY A 92 -13.65 -10.88 -22.03
C GLY A 92 -14.61 -11.50 -21.07
N ARG A 93 -15.16 -10.70 -20.18
CA ARG A 93 -16.29 -11.10 -19.34
C ARG A 93 -17.57 -10.47 -19.88
N LEU A 94 -18.44 -11.28 -20.42
CA LEU A 94 -19.76 -10.84 -20.86
C LEU A 94 -20.72 -10.87 -19.70
N VAL A 95 -21.45 -9.76 -19.47
CA VAL A 95 -22.44 -9.61 -18.41
C VAL A 95 -23.77 -9.18 -19.02
N SER A 96 -24.84 -9.92 -18.75
CA SER A 96 -26.15 -9.60 -19.29
C SER A 96 -26.76 -8.33 -18.69
N MET A 97 -27.30 -7.48 -19.55
CA MET A 97 -28.06 -6.28 -19.20
C MET A 97 -29.48 -6.35 -19.78
N PRO A 98 -30.47 -5.73 -19.13
CA PRO A 98 -31.80 -5.57 -19.72
C PRO A 98 -31.70 -4.84 -21.08
N ASP A 99 -32.55 -5.22 -22.04
CA ASP A 99 -32.57 -4.61 -23.37
C ASP A 99 -33.07 -3.14 -23.38
N ARG A 100 -33.63 -2.71 -22.29
CA ARG A 100 -34.02 -1.31 -22.07
C ARG A 100 -33.36 -0.79 -20.80
N LYS A 101 -32.86 0.43 -20.86
CA LYS A 101 -32.26 1.08 -19.69
C LYS A 101 -33.30 1.19 -18.57
N MET A 102 -33.02 0.53 -17.48
CA MET A 102 -33.79 0.56 -16.24
C MET A 102 -32.85 0.45 -15.05
N PRO A 103 -33.20 1.02 -13.88
CA PRO A 103 -32.36 0.90 -12.70
C PRO A 103 -32.27 -0.56 -12.23
N VAL A 104 -31.07 -1.10 -12.19
CA VAL A 104 -30.79 -2.50 -11.78
C VAL A 104 -29.73 -2.55 -10.70
N LEU A 105 -29.58 -3.70 -10.03
CA LEU A 105 -28.45 -3.94 -9.13
C LEU A 105 -27.16 -4.05 -9.96
N ASN A 106 -26.06 -3.54 -9.42
CA ASN A 106 -24.76 -3.46 -10.11
C ASN A 106 -24.91 -2.78 -11.48
N ASP A 107 -25.54 -1.60 -11.48
CA ASP A 107 -25.79 -0.84 -12.70
C ASP A 107 -24.49 -0.33 -13.33
N VAL A 108 -24.55 0.04 -14.60
CA VAL A 108 -23.40 0.56 -15.37
C VAL A 108 -23.49 2.06 -15.48
N PHE A 109 -22.42 2.73 -15.08
CA PHE A 109 -22.17 4.13 -15.42
C PHE A 109 -21.72 4.20 -16.88
N LEU A 110 -22.46 4.89 -17.71
CA LEU A 110 -22.11 5.14 -19.10
C LEU A 110 -21.27 6.41 -19.19
N ARG A 111 -20.00 6.27 -19.55
CA ARG A 111 -19.05 7.39 -19.70
C ARG A 111 -19.28 8.11 -21.03
N GLU A 112 -19.32 7.34 -22.12
CA GLU A 112 -19.52 7.83 -23.49
C GLU A 112 -20.41 6.87 -24.27
N GLY A 113 -20.99 7.37 -25.37
CA GLY A 113 -21.83 6.58 -26.25
C GLY A 113 -23.27 6.45 -25.81
N ARG A 114 -23.89 5.31 -26.12
CA ARG A 114 -25.29 5.00 -25.79
C ARG A 114 -25.45 3.64 -25.14
N TYR A 115 -26.63 3.42 -24.57
CA TYR A 115 -27.03 2.10 -24.10
C TYR A 115 -27.32 1.17 -25.28
N ILE A 116 -27.24 -0.14 -25.04
CA ILE A 116 -27.58 -1.18 -26.02
C ILE A 116 -29.05 -1.04 -26.43
N GLU A 117 -29.35 -1.34 -27.69
CA GLU A 117 -30.71 -1.29 -28.24
C GLU A 117 -31.29 -2.69 -28.46
N ALA A 118 -32.61 -2.82 -28.17
CA ALA A 118 -33.30 -4.08 -28.39
C ALA A 118 -33.31 -4.46 -29.88
N GLY A 119 -33.02 -5.71 -30.16
CA GLY A 119 -32.94 -6.19 -31.56
C GLY A 119 -31.55 -6.14 -32.21
N HIS A 120 -30.55 -5.60 -31.49
CA HIS A 120 -29.16 -5.54 -31.89
C HIS A 120 -28.29 -6.46 -31.03
N PRO A 121 -28.24 -7.78 -31.34
CA PRO A 121 -27.56 -8.77 -30.50
C PRO A 121 -26.01 -8.65 -30.50
N GLU A 122 -25.46 -7.86 -31.43
CA GLU A 122 -24.02 -7.59 -31.57
C GLU A 122 -23.56 -6.42 -30.69
N GLU A 123 -24.47 -5.57 -30.19
CA GLU A 123 -24.11 -4.38 -29.44
C GLU A 123 -23.63 -4.69 -28.01
N VAL A 124 -22.52 -4.02 -27.64
CA VAL A 124 -21.95 -4.12 -26.29
C VAL A 124 -21.52 -2.74 -25.76
N ILE A 125 -21.61 -2.59 -24.44
CA ILE A 125 -20.90 -1.55 -23.71
C ILE A 125 -19.61 -2.19 -23.22
N ALA A 126 -18.45 -1.61 -23.51
CA ALA A 126 -17.15 -2.12 -23.07
C ALA A 126 -16.61 -1.32 -21.89
N SER A 127 -15.78 -1.95 -21.04
CA SER A 127 -15.11 -1.27 -19.92
C SER A 127 -14.14 -0.20 -20.42
N GLU A 128 -14.15 0.96 -19.75
CA GLU A 128 -13.33 2.13 -20.07
C GLU A 128 -11.85 1.78 -20.16
N THR A 129 -11.31 1.10 -19.15
CA THR A 129 -9.90 0.73 -19.06
C THR A 129 -9.43 -0.19 -20.19
N PHE A 130 -10.28 -1.12 -20.61
CA PHE A 130 -9.98 -1.98 -21.74
C PHE A 130 -9.97 -1.21 -23.07
N MET A 131 -10.95 -0.31 -23.26
CA MET A 131 -11.01 0.53 -24.45
C MET A 131 -9.80 1.45 -24.58
N GLU A 132 -9.45 2.12 -23.48
CA GLU A 132 -8.28 3.03 -23.42
C GLU A 132 -6.97 2.29 -23.67
N ALA A 133 -6.76 1.13 -23.03
CA ALA A 133 -5.55 0.34 -23.16
C ALA A 133 -5.31 -0.21 -24.58
N ASN A 134 -6.39 -0.43 -25.34
CA ASN A 134 -6.34 -0.91 -26.73
C ASN A 134 -6.58 0.19 -27.78
N GLY A 135 -6.82 1.44 -27.36
CA GLY A 135 -7.11 2.56 -28.26
C GLY A 135 -8.42 2.41 -29.04
N LEU A 136 -9.38 1.63 -28.49
CA LEU A 136 -10.67 1.37 -29.11
C LEU A 136 -11.62 2.57 -28.93
N LYS A 137 -12.54 2.74 -29.89
CA LYS A 137 -13.52 3.81 -29.92
C LYS A 137 -14.94 3.27 -30.10
N ILE A 138 -15.92 4.10 -29.82
CA ILE A 138 -17.33 3.79 -30.08
C ILE A 138 -17.49 3.58 -31.59
N GLY A 139 -18.12 2.46 -31.97
CA GLY A 139 -18.27 2.00 -33.36
C GLY A 139 -17.23 0.97 -33.79
N ASP A 140 -16.17 0.76 -33.00
CA ASP A 140 -15.18 -0.28 -33.32
C ASP A 140 -15.74 -1.67 -33.03
N HIS A 141 -15.13 -2.66 -33.66
CA HIS A 141 -15.52 -4.06 -33.64
C HIS A 141 -14.48 -4.91 -32.91
N VAL A 142 -14.94 -5.85 -32.10
CA VAL A 142 -14.11 -6.83 -31.38
C VAL A 142 -14.66 -8.22 -31.64
N GLY A 143 -13.81 -9.15 -32.09
CA GLY A 143 -14.18 -10.55 -32.24
C GLY A 143 -14.30 -11.24 -30.89
N ALA A 144 -15.30 -12.10 -30.70
CA ALA A 144 -15.48 -12.90 -29.49
C ALA A 144 -15.92 -14.33 -29.83
N VAL A 145 -15.35 -15.32 -29.14
CA VAL A 145 -15.78 -16.72 -29.24
C VAL A 145 -16.76 -17.04 -28.11
N ILE A 146 -18.06 -17.00 -28.43
CA ILE A 146 -19.14 -17.24 -27.47
C ILE A 146 -19.73 -18.63 -27.70
N ASN A 147 -19.64 -19.52 -26.72
CA ASN A 147 -20.12 -20.89 -26.81
C ASN A 147 -19.61 -21.63 -28.08
N GLY A 148 -18.32 -21.41 -28.38
CA GLY A 148 -17.67 -22.04 -29.54
C GLY A 148 -18.03 -21.44 -30.91
N ARG A 149 -18.71 -20.31 -30.94
CA ARG A 149 -19.05 -19.60 -32.17
C ARG A 149 -18.38 -18.23 -32.18
N TRP A 150 -17.66 -17.93 -33.23
CA TRP A 150 -17.12 -16.61 -33.44
C TRP A 150 -18.25 -15.60 -33.71
N LYS A 151 -18.24 -14.51 -33.04
CA LYS A 151 -19.15 -13.37 -33.20
C LYS A 151 -18.39 -12.08 -33.21
N GLU A 152 -18.83 -11.15 -34.05
CA GLU A 152 -18.36 -9.78 -34.05
C GLU A 152 -19.23 -8.94 -33.10
N LEU A 153 -18.61 -8.28 -32.15
CA LEU A 153 -19.25 -7.38 -31.18
C LEU A 153 -18.97 -5.94 -31.58
N VAL A 154 -20.00 -5.10 -31.56
CA VAL A 154 -19.92 -3.67 -31.88
C VAL A 154 -19.98 -2.86 -30.60
N ILE A 155 -18.95 -2.06 -30.32
CA ILE A 155 -18.89 -1.22 -29.15
C ILE A 155 -19.78 0.03 -29.36
N VAL A 156 -20.90 0.13 -28.63
CA VAL A 156 -21.82 1.25 -28.70
C VAL A 156 -21.70 2.22 -27.54
N GLY A 157 -21.00 1.82 -26.47
CA GLY A 157 -20.77 2.65 -25.31
C GLY A 157 -19.55 2.22 -24.53
N MET A 158 -19.04 3.15 -23.73
CA MET A 158 -17.96 2.98 -22.77
C MET A 158 -18.54 3.08 -21.36
N GLY A 159 -18.26 2.10 -20.50
CA GLY A 159 -18.90 2.03 -19.20
C GLY A 159 -18.04 1.53 -18.04
N LEU A 160 -18.52 1.77 -16.83
CA LEU A 160 -17.93 1.34 -15.57
C LEU A 160 -19.02 0.76 -14.66
N SER A 161 -18.66 -0.16 -13.77
CA SER A 161 -19.58 -0.70 -12.77
C SER A 161 -18.89 -0.85 -11.41
N PRO A 162 -19.59 -0.67 -10.27
CA PRO A 162 -19.00 -0.84 -8.95
C PRO A 162 -18.50 -2.27 -8.68
N GLU A 163 -18.96 -3.24 -9.46
CA GLU A 163 -18.51 -4.63 -9.37
C GLU A 163 -17.06 -4.80 -9.91
N TYR A 164 -16.61 -3.88 -10.78
CA TYR A 164 -15.32 -3.93 -11.46
C TYR A 164 -14.45 -2.68 -11.18
N ILE A 165 -14.52 -2.14 -9.96
CA ILE A 165 -13.61 -1.06 -9.53
C ILE A 165 -12.15 -1.52 -9.64
N TYR A 166 -11.88 -2.79 -9.38
CA TYR A 166 -10.61 -3.44 -9.62
C TYR A 166 -10.84 -4.56 -10.63
N GLU A 167 -10.49 -4.28 -11.90
CA GLU A 167 -10.81 -5.13 -13.03
C GLU A 167 -9.69 -6.13 -13.27
N VAL A 168 -9.93 -7.40 -12.90
CA VAL A 168 -8.95 -8.48 -13.07
C VAL A 168 -9.61 -9.72 -13.67
N GLN A 169 -8.83 -10.43 -14.48
CA GLN A 169 -9.22 -11.72 -15.03
C GLN A 169 -9.39 -12.75 -13.88
N PRO A 170 -10.37 -13.66 -13.96
CA PRO A 170 -10.49 -14.76 -13.01
C PRO A 170 -9.18 -15.54 -12.85
N GLY A 171 -8.76 -15.71 -11.60
CA GLY A 171 -7.49 -16.38 -11.28
C GLY A 171 -6.24 -15.51 -11.34
N ALA A 172 -6.32 -14.26 -11.83
CA ALA A 172 -5.24 -13.29 -11.76
C ALA A 172 -5.34 -12.41 -10.49
N PHE A 173 -4.20 -11.90 -10.02
CA PHE A 173 -4.12 -10.96 -8.90
C PHE A 173 -3.95 -9.51 -9.36
N PHE A 174 -3.45 -9.30 -10.57
CA PHE A 174 -3.12 -7.98 -11.08
C PHE A 174 -3.96 -7.66 -12.31
N PRO A 175 -4.39 -6.41 -12.48
CA PRO A 175 -5.09 -5.97 -13.68
C PRO A 175 -4.18 -6.08 -14.92
N ASP A 176 -4.75 -6.56 -15.99
CA ASP A 176 -4.17 -6.46 -17.33
C ASP A 176 -5.25 -5.89 -18.26
N ASN A 177 -5.38 -4.57 -18.22
CA ASN A 177 -6.42 -3.85 -18.95
C ASN A 177 -6.30 -4.00 -20.48
N ARG A 178 -5.16 -4.43 -20.98
CA ARG A 178 -4.95 -4.68 -22.42
C ARG A 178 -5.51 -6.03 -22.86
N ARG A 179 -5.46 -7.04 -21.96
CA ARG A 179 -5.85 -8.42 -22.28
C ARG A 179 -7.09 -8.91 -21.56
N PHE A 180 -7.66 -8.09 -20.68
CA PHE A 180 -8.93 -8.41 -20.02
C PHE A 180 -9.87 -7.20 -20.05
N GLY A 181 -11.12 -7.44 -20.49
CA GLY A 181 -12.17 -6.41 -20.49
C GLY A 181 -13.53 -6.97 -20.08
N VAL A 182 -14.38 -6.09 -19.54
CA VAL A 182 -15.77 -6.40 -19.20
C VAL A 182 -16.69 -5.79 -20.23
N PHE A 183 -17.66 -6.59 -20.69
CA PHE A 183 -18.61 -6.22 -21.74
C PHE A 183 -20.02 -6.45 -21.25
N TRP A 184 -20.85 -5.44 -21.30
CA TRP A 184 -22.27 -5.54 -20.98
C TRP A 184 -23.07 -5.64 -22.27
N MET A 185 -23.83 -6.72 -22.38
CA MET A 185 -24.54 -7.13 -23.60
C MET A 185 -26.00 -7.39 -23.30
N SER A 186 -26.86 -7.32 -24.33
CA SER A 186 -28.28 -7.67 -24.22
C SER A 186 -28.49 -9.05 -23.60
N ARG A 187 -29.44 -9.13 -22.66
CA ARG A 187 -29.79 -10.38 -22.03
C ARG A 187 -30.29 -11.39 -23.04
N ASP A 188 -31.20 -11.00 -23.93
CA ASP A 188 -31.78 -11.87 -24.96
C ASP A 188 -30.69 -12.42 -25.87
N ALA A 189 -29.70 -11.57 -26.22
CA ALA A 189 -28.58 -11.99 -27.05
C ALA A 189 -27.66 -13.03 -26.36
N LEU A 190 -27.40 -12.87 -25.04
CA LEU A 190 -26.61 -13.83 -24.26
C LEU A 190 -27.40 -15.13 -23.96
N GLU A 191 -28.71 -15.05 -23.69
CA GLU A 191 -29.56 -16.22 -23.53
C GLU A 191 -29.53 -17.12 -24.79
N ALA A 192 -29.64 -16.48 -25.96
CA ALA A 192 -29.59 -17.20 -27.25
C ALA A 192 -28.18 -17.74 -27.56
N ALA A 193 -27.13 -16.98 -27.25
CA ALA A 193 -25.75 -17.38 -27.56
C ALA A 193 -25.25 -18.54 -26.68
N LEU A 194 -25.72 -18.61 -25.42
CA LEU A 194 -25.26 -19.58 -24.42
C LEU A 194 -26.27 -20.69 -24.13
N ASP A 195 -27.35 -20.78 -24.92
CA ASP A 195 -28.47 -21.74 -24.67
C ASP A 195 -29.07 -21.61 -23.26
N MET A 196 -29.20 -20.38 -22.75
CA MET A 196 -29.62 -20.07 -21.38
C MET A 196 -31.04 -19.50 -21.32
N THR A 197 -31.86 -19.73 -22.35
CA THR A 197 -33.24 -19.21 -22.41
C THR A 197 -34.05 -19.61 -21.14
N GLY A 198 -34.58 -18.59 -20.44
CA GLY A 198 -35.33 -18.78 -19.20
C GLY A 198 -34.48 -19.27 -18.02
N ALA A 199 -33.15 -19.13 -18.10
CA ALA A 199 -32.22 -19.53 -17.06
C ALA A 199 -31.20 -18.41 -16.78
N PHE A 200 -30.50 -18.57 -15.68
CA PHE A 200 -29.39 -17.68 -15.26
C PHE A 200 -28.27 -18.46 -14.58
N ASN A 201 -27.10 -17.91 -14.51
CA ASN A 201 -25.96 -18.50 -13.82
C ASN A 201 -25.33 -17.57 -12.75
N ASP A 202 -25.81 -16.34 -12.64
CA ASP A 202 -25.36 -15.38 -11.64
C ASP A 202 -26.56 -14.69 -10.99
N LEU A 203 -26.46 -14.46 -9.68
CA LEU A 203 -27.49 -13.82 -8.87
C LEU A 203 -26.86 -12.77 -7.97
N SER A 204 -27.43 -11.58 -8.00
CA SER A 204 -27.05 -10.49 -7.12
C SER A 204 -28.27 -10.04 -6.32
N LEU A 205 -28.10 -9.75 -5.04
CA LEU A 205 -29.21 -9.29 -4.21
C LEU A 205 -28.78 -8.26 -3.18
N THR A 206 -29.73 -7.42 -2.75
CA THR A 206 -29.56 -6.52 -1.62
C THR A 206 -30.38 -6.99 -0.44
N LEU A 207 -29.88 -6.67 0.75
CA LEU A 207 -30.50 -7.03 2.02
C LEU A 207 -31.41 -5.92 2.55
N ALA A 208 -32.48 -6.30 3.20
CA ALA A 208 -33.29 -5.37 3.97
C ALA A 208 -32.52 -4.91 5.22
N HIS A 209 -32.84 -3.70 5.69
CA HIS A 209 -32.17 -3.15 6.87
C HIS A 209 -32.32 -4.07 8.08
N GLY A 210 -31.19 -4.43 8.70
CA GLY A 210 -31.12 -5.33 9.86
C GLY A 210 -31.24 -6.83 9.53
N ALA A 211 -31.25 -7.21 8.25
CA ALA A 211 -31.23 -8.63 7.87
C ALA A 211 -29.88 -9.29 8.17
N SER A 212 -29.90 -10.57 8.53
CA SER A 212 -28.70 -11.37 8.71
C SER A 212 -28.17 -11.87 7.37
N GLU A 213 -27.03 -11.35 6.93
CA GLU A 213 -26.34 -11.81 5.71
C GLU A 213 -26.07 -13.32 5.74
N LYS A 214 -25.61 -13.84 6.87
CA LYS A 214 -25.31 -15.27 7.03
C LYS A 214 -26.51 -16.17 6.82
N ASP A 215 -27.68 -15.78 7.35
CA ASP A 215 -28.89 -16.57 7.21
C ASP A 215 -29.41 -16.58 5.76
N VAL A 216 -29.27 -15.43 5.07
CA VAL A 216 -29.66 -15.36 3.66
C VAL A 216 -28.70 -16.18 2.80
N ILE A 217 -27.38 -16.12 3.05
CA ILE A 217 -26.38 -16.94 2.35
C ILE A 217 -26.67 -18.42 2.56
N GLN A 218 -26.93 -18.85 3.79
CA GLN A 218 -27.23 -20.26 4.07
C GLN A 218 -28.46 -20.74 3.31
N ARG A 219 -29.53 -19.97 3.29
CA ARG A 219 -30.77 -20.33 2.56
C ARG A 219 -30.56 -20.38 1.05
N LEU A 220 -29.77 -19.47 0.51
CA LEU A 220 -29.38 -19.50 -0.91
C LEU A 220 -28.59 -20.76 -1.22
N ASP A 221 -27.59 -21.11 -0.41
CA ASP A 221 -26.76 -22.30 -0.59
C ASP A 221 -27.62 -23.58 -0.60
N GLU A 222 -28.55 -23.68 0.33
CA GLU A 222 -29.52 -24.83 0.40
C GLU A 222 -30.41 -24.88 -0.85
N MET A 223 -30.96 -23.72 -1.26
CA MET A 223 -31.91 -23.61 -2.37
C MET A 223 -31.26 -23.91 -3.72
N PHE A 224 -30.03 -23.42 -3.93
CA PHE A 224 -29.35 -23.52 -5.22
C PHE A 224 -28.36 -24.71 -5.32
N ARG A 225 -28.23 -25.48 -4.27
CA ARG A 225 -27.35 -26.67 -4.23
C ARG A 225 -27.52 -27.59 -5.45
N ARG A 226 -28.78 -27.86 -5.83
CA ARG A 226 -29.11 -28.71 -6.99
C ARG A 226 -28.87 -28.10 -8.35
N TYR A 227 -28.64 -26.78 -8.41
CA TYR A 227 -28.36 -26.04 -9.65
C TYR A 227 -26.87 -25.77 -9.87
N GLY A 228 -26.01 -26.44 -9.12
CA GLY A 228 -24.57 -26.31 -9.25
C GLY A 228 -24.03 -24.96 -8.72
N SER A 229 -24.65 -24.45 -7.63
CA SER A 229 -24.16 -23.22 -6.99
C SER A 229 -22.73 -23.40 -6.48
N LEU A 230 -21.88 -22.42 -6.72
CA LEU A 230 -20.52 -22.32 -6.15
C LEU A 230 -20.51 -21.74 -4.73
N GLY A 231 -21.69 -21.62 -4.12
CA GLY A 231 -21.91 -20.98 -2.83
C GLY A 231 -22.17 -19.48 -2.95
N ALA A 232 -23.07 -18.96 -2.11
CA ALA A 232 -23.31 -17.54 -2.00
C ALA A 232 -22.25 -16.87 -1.12
N TYR A 233 -22.02 -15.56 -1.31
CA TYR A 233 -21.04 -14.79 -0.54
C TYR A 233 -21.43 -13.33 -0.40
N GLY A 234 -20.96 -12.71 0.67
CA GLY A 234 -21.24 -11.32 0.94
C GLY A 234 -20.34 -10.36 0.16
N ARG A 235 -20.72 -9.09 0.14
CA ARG A 235 -19.96 -8.00 -0.52
C ARG A 235 -18.51 -7.93 -0.04
N SER A 236 -18.26 -8.17 1.23
CA SER A 236 -16.92 -8.16 1.81
C SER A 236 -15.96 -9.22 1.23
N GLU A 237 -16.51 -10.27 0.58
CA GLU A 237 -15.72 -11.28 -0.13
C GLU A 237 -15.59 -10.98 -1.63
N GLN A 238 -16.35 -10.01 -2.16
CA GLN A 238 -16.25 -9.59 -3.55
C GLN A 238 -14.89 -8.89 -3.78
N LEU A 239 -14.21 -9.26 -4.86
CA LEU A 239 -12.81 -8.92 -5.08
C LEU A 239 -12.55 -7.41 -5.10
N SER A 240 -13.35 -6.65 -5.87
CA SER A 240 -13.21 -5.18 -5.95
C SER A 240 -13.45 -4.50 -4.59
N ASP A 241 -14.46 -4.95 -3.83
CA ASP A 241 -14.72 -4.41 -2.49
C ASP A 241 -13.57 -4.69 -1.52
N ARG A 242 -12.98 -5.88 -1.59
CA ARG A 242 -11.83 -6.25 -0.74
C ARG A 242 -10.62 -5.37 -1.04
N PHE A 243 -10.26 -5.21 -2.32
CA PHE A 243 -9.11 -4.39 -2.70
C PHE A 243 -9.26 -2.94 -2.23
N ILE A 244 -10.38 -2.30 -2.54
CA ILE A 244 -10.59 -0.90 -2.16
C ILE A 244 -10.74 -0.72 -0.64
N THR A 245 -11.36 -1.68 0.06
CA THR A 245 -11.51 -1.63 1.52
C THR A 245 -10.18 -1.78 2.23
N ASP A 246 -9.34 -2.70 1.77
CA ASP A 246 -8.01 -2.91 2.33
C ASP A 246 -7.11 -1.69 2.07
N GLU A 247 -7.20 -1.07 0.88
CA GLU A 247 -6.48 0.16 0.57
C GLU A 247 -6.88 1.32 1.50
N ILE A 248 -8.18 1.55 1.69
CA ILE A 248 -8.68 2.57 2.63
C ILE A 248 -8.13 2.35 4.04
N LYS A 249 -8.11 1.10 4.52
CA LYS A 249 -7.52 0.75 5.84
C LYS A 249 -6.04 1.06 5.90
N GLN A 250 -5.28 0.76 4.84
CA GLN A 250 -3.83 1.00 4.78
C GLN A 250 -3.50 2.49 4.80
N VAL A 251 -4.22 3.29 4.00
CA VAL A 251 -4.08 4.75 4.05
C VAL A 251 -4.39 5.26 5.47
N GLY A 252 -5.44 4.72 6.13
CA GLY A 252 -5.79 5.02 7.51
C GLY A 252 -4.66 4.78 8.53
N ILE A 253 -3.87 3.71 8.38
CA ILE A 253 -2.69 3.45 9.22
C ILE A 253 -1.61 4.51 9.00
N GLN A 254 -1.38 4.90 7.74
CA GLN A 254 -0.36 5.88 7.38
C GLN A 254 -0.68 7.29 7.92
N ILE A 255 -1.96 7.65 8.08
CA ILE A 255 -2.41 8.93 8.68
C ILE A 255 -1.85 9.13 10.08
N THR A 256 -1.63 8.06 10.84
CA THR A 256 -1.19 8.14 12.24
C THR A 256 0.32 8.08 12.39
N VAL A 257 0.98 7.13 11.74
CA VAL A 257 2.39 6.79 12.01
C VAL A 257 3.35 7.89 11.54
N LEU A 258 3.25 8.31 10.29
CA LEU A 258 4.17 9.30 9.73
C LEU A 258 4.04 10.70 10.38
N PRO A 259 2.84 11.28 10.51
CA PRO A 259 2.69 12.58 11.16
C PRO A 259 3.14 12.58 12.61
N ALA A 260 2.96 11.48 13.36
CA ALA A 260 3.42 11.38 14.74
C ALA A 260 4.94 11.53 14.87
N ILE A 261 5.72 10.96 13.92
CA ILE A 261 7.18 11.11 13.89
C ILE A 261 7.56 12.57 13.65
N PHE A 262 6.96 13.23 12.64
CA PHE A 262 7.23 14.65 12.37
C PHE A 262 6.88 15.54 13.55
N LEU A 263 5.74 15.27 14.18
CA LEU A 263 5.28 16.03 15.35
C LEU A 263 6.23 15.87 16.54
N ALA A 264 6.69 14.65 16.83
CA ALA A 264 7.66 14.40 17.91
C ALA A 264 8.98 15.17 17.66
N VAL A 265 9.48 15.19 16.41
CA VAL A 265 10.68 15.96 16.06
C VAL A 265 10.44 17.47 16.15
N ALA A 266 9.28 17.96 15.71
CA ALA A 266 8.92 19.37 15.81
C ALA A 266 8.84 19.84 17.29
N VAL A 267 8.22 19.06 18.17
CA VAL A 267 8.18 19.29 19.63
C VAL A 267 9.59 19.44 20.19
N PHE A 268 10.46 18.52 19.86
CA PHE A 268 11.84 18.53 20.33
C PHE A 268 12.62 19.73 19.82
N LEU A 269 12.56 20.02 18.52
CA LEU A 269 13.24 21.17 17.92
C LEU A 269 12.75 22.48 18.55
N LEU A 270 11.45 22.61 18.73
CA LEU A 270 10.83 23.77 19.35
C LEU A 270 11.31 23.96 20.79
N ASN A 271 11.33 22.86 21.58
CA ASN A 271 11.84 22.88 22.95
C ASN A 271 13.28 23.40 23.03
N ILE A 272 14.16 22.90 22.16
CA ILE A 272 15.55 23.33 22.13
C ILE A 272 15.69 24.80 21.71
N VAL A 273 14.94 25.22 20.69
CA VAL A 273 14.99 26.61 20.20
C VAL A 273 14.48 27.58 21.25
N LEU A 274 13.40 27.23 21.97
CA LEU A 274 12.85 28.05 23.05
C LEU A 274 13.75 28.09 24.29
N LYS A 275 14.28 26.97 24.74
CA LYS A 275 15.27 26.96 25.85
C LYS A 275 16.44 27.88 25.57
N ARG A 276 16.91 27.87 24.32
CA ARG A 276 17.95 28.78 23.89
C ARG A 276 17.50 30.24 23.88
N LEU A 277 16.29 30.53 23.38
CA LEU A 277 15.73 31.88 23.37
C LEU A 277 15.68 32.46 24.79
N VAL A 278 15.14 31.66 25.73
CA VAL A 278 15.07 31.99 27.15
C VAL A 278 16.48 32.23 27.74
N SER A 279 17.44 31.37 27.48
CA SER A 279 18.83 31.54 27.96
C SER A 279 19.51 32.81 27.40
N THR A 280 19.27 33.13 26.12
CA THR A 280 19.87 34.32 25.47
C THR A 280 19.19 35.62 25.93
N GLN A 281 17.92 35.59 26.34
CA GLN A 281 17.14 36.73 26.77
C GLN A 281 16.96 36.79 28.30
N ARG A 282 17.81 36.09 29.05
CA ARG A 282 17.73 35.98 30.50
C ARG A 282 17.70 37.33 31.17
N ASP A 283 18.57 38.29 30.75
CA ASP A 283 18.64 39.64 31.30
C ASP A 283 17.33 40.41 31.00
N GLN A 284 16.74 40.25 29.82
CA GLN A 284 15.48 40.90 29.46
C GLN A 284 14.31 40.33 30.32
N ILE A 285 14.30 39.03 30.56
CA ILE A 285 13.32 38.39 31.45
C ILE A 285 13.46 38.96 32.87
N ALA A 286 14.67 39.13 33.37
CA ALA A 286 14.94 39.71 34.66
C ALA A 286 14.42 41.16 34.79
N VAL A 287 14.67 41.98 33.74
CA VAL A 287 14.18 43.36 33.69
C VAL A 287 12.66 43.41 33.65
N MET A 288 12.00 42.60 32.80
CA MET A 288 10.54 42.55 32.74
C MET A 288 9.95 42.19 34.12
N LYS A 289 10.49 41.18 34.79
CA LYS A 289 10.02 40.81 36.15
C LYS A 289 10.30 41.87 37.19
N ALA A 290 11.43 42.57 37.11
CA ALA A 290 11.76 43.67 37.98
C ALA A 290 10.81 44.88 37.80
N MET A 291 10.27 45.05 36.56
CA MET A 291 9.24 46.06 36.26
C MET A 291 7.80 45.61 36.64
N GLY A 292 7.63 44.43 37.23
CA GLY A 292 6.35 43.96 37.75
C GLY A 292 5.56 43.02 36.86
N TYR A 293 6.12 42.57 35.73
CA TYR A 293 5.47 41.56 34.87
C TYR A 293 5.32 40.24 35.62
N THR A 294 4.14 39.69 35.56
CA THR A 294 3.80 38.40 36.23
C THR A 294 4.44 37.23 35.50
N ASN A 295 4.53 36.11 36.19
CA ASN A 295 5.04 34.87 35.61
C ASN A 295 4.18 34.39 34.41
N GLU A 296 2.88 34.66 34.45
CA GLU A 296 1.95 34.30 33.38
C GLU A 296 2.17 35.16 32.14
N GLU A 297 2.36 36.46 32.25
CA GLU A 297 2.62 37.38 31.16
C GLU A 297 3.93 37.05 30.43
N VAL A 298 4.99 36.77 31.23
CA VAL A 298 6.28 36.32 30.66
C VAL A 298 6.11 34.96 29.97
N GLY A 299 5.36 34.04 30.59
CA GLY A 299 5.07 32.72 30.01
C GLY A 299 4.33 32.82 28.67
N LEU A 300 3.26 33.61 28.62
CA LEU A 300 2.46 33.84 27.38
C LEU A 300 3.28 34.49 26.28
N HIS A 301 4.17 35.44 26.63
CA HIS A 301 5.05 36.07 25.63
C HIS A 301 5.95 35.05 24.92
N TYR A 302 6.62 34.16 25.68
CA TYR A 302 7.48 33.11 25.06
C TYR A 302 6.68 32.01 24.38
N LEU A 303 5.47 31.73 24.85
CA LEU A 303 4.55 30.82 24.17
C LEU A 303 4.12 31.39 22.79
N GLY A 304 3.87 32.68 22.69
CA GLY A 304 3.61 33.37 21.41
C GLY A 304 4.75 33.16 20.41
N PHE A 305 6.02 33.23 20.85
CA PHE A 305 7.14 32.89 19.96
C PHE A 305 7.15 31.44 19.49
N ALA A 306 6.66 30.48 20.28
CA ALA A 306 6.50 29.10 19.91
C ALA A 306 5.43 28.92 18.81
N MET A 307 4.35 29.70 18.89
CA MET A 307 3.22 29.59 17.97
C MET A 307 3.52 30.14 16.57
N VAL A 308 4.47 31.07 16.42
CA VAL A 308 4.83 31.66 15.12
C VAL A 308 5.29 30.59 14.09
N PRO A 309 6.33 29.77 14.37
CA PRO A 309 6.73 28.72 13.43
C PRO A 309 5.64 27.68 13.20
N VAL A 310 4.79 27.41 14.19
CA VAL A 310 3.65 26.49 14.05
C VAL A 310 2.60 27.05 13.11
N ALA A 311 2.25 28.33 13.25
CA ALA A 311 1.29 28.98 12.36
C ALA A 311 1.79 29.04 10.91
N ILE A 312 3.09 29.38 10.71
CA ILE A 312 3.70 29.37 9.37
C ILE A 312 3.70 27.93 8.81
N GLY A 313 4.08 26.96 9.63
CA GLY A 313 4.09 25.54 9.26
C GLY A 313 2.69 25.02 8.95
N ALA A 314 1.69 25.46 9.70
CA ALA A 314 0.30 25.08 9.48
C ALA A 314 -0.24 25.58 8.14
N VAL A 315 -0.04 26.85 7.81
CA VAL A 315 -0.45 27.41 6.52
C VAL A 315 0.26 26.72 5.35
N ALA A 316 1.60 26.62 5.43
CA ALA A 316 2.40 25.98 4.38
C ALA A 316 2.08 24.47 4.26
N GLY A 317 1.94 23.78 5.41
CA GLY A 317 1.62 22.36 5.45
C GLY A 317 0.23 22.03 4.93
N THR A 318 -0.76 22.85 5.23
CA THR A 318 -2.12 22.69 4.70
C THR A 318 -2.15 22.89 3.17
N ALA A 319 -1.49 23.94 2.67
CA ALA A 319 -1.42 24.20 1.22
C ALA A 319 -0.69 23.06 0.48
N LEU A 320 0.46 22.62 1.02
CA LEU A 320 1.22 21.49 0.47
C LEU A 320 0.44 20.17 0.59
N GLY A 321 -0.24 19.95 1.71
CA GLY A 321 -1.06 18.76 1.94
C GLY A 321 -2.25 18.66 0.99
N ALA A 322 -2.94 19.78 0.73
CA ALA A 322 -4.00 19.82 -0.27
C ALA A 322 -3.48 19.53 -1.68
N TRP A 323 -2.34 20.11 -2.06
CA TRP A 323 -1.71 19.87 -3.36
C TRP A 323 -1.27 18.41 -3.52
N LEU A 324 -0.63 17.83 -2.49
CA LEU A 324 -0.24 16.42 -2.48
C LEU A 324 -1.45 15.49 -2.49
N GLY A 325 -2.50 15.82 -1.74
CA GLY A 325 -3.74 15.05 -1.71
C GLY A 325 -4.43 15.00 -3.08
N LEU A 326 -4.49 16.13 -3.78
CA LEU A 326 -4.96 16.16 -5.18
C LEU A 326 -4.11 15.29 -6.10
N GLY A 327 -2.78 15.36 -5.97
CA GLY A 327 -1.87 14.53 -6.76
C GLY A 327 -2.03 13.04 -6.49
N LEU A 328 -2.13 12.64 -5.23
CA LEU A 328 -2.35 11.23 -4.83
C LEU A 328 -3.73 10.72 -5.29
N THR A 329 -4.78 11.54 -5.20
CA THR A 329 -6.11 11.15 -5.70
C THR A 329 -6.06 10.82 -7.19
N LYS A 330 -5.33 11.59 -8.01
CA LYS A 330 -5.11 11.28 -9.43
C LYS A 330 -4.33 9.98 -9.66
N VAL A 331 -3.39 9.64 -8.78
CA VAL A 331 -2.70 8.34 -8.85
C VAL A 331 -3.70 7.21 -8.61
N TYR A 332 -4.63 7.37 -7.66
CA TYR A 332 -5.66 6.36 -7.39
C TYR A 332 -6.69 6.20 -8.53
N GLU A 333 -6.95 7.23 -9.33
CA GLU A 333 -7.77 7.11 -10.55
C GLU A 333 -7.17 6.11 -11.56
N GLY A 334 -5.85 5.97 -11.62
CA GLY A 334 -5.18 5.00 -12.48
C GLY A 334 -5.22 3.55 -11.97
N PHE A 335 -5.55 3.35 -10.67
CA PHE A 335 -5.60 2.02 -10.06
C PHE A 335 -7.03 1.49 -9.88
N TYR A 336 -7.99 2.38 -9.69
CA TYR A 336 -9.37 2.04 -9.34
C TYR A 336 -10.35 2.70 -10.30
N ASN A 337 -11.18 1.91 -10.91
CA ASN A 337 -12.15 2.29 -11.93
C ASN A 337 -13.41 2.88 -11.29
N PHE A 338 -13.31 4.10 -10.79
CA PHE A 338 -14.47 4.84 -10.31
C PHE A 338 -15.13 5.64 -11.44
N ALA A 339 -16.46 5.74 -11.39
CA ALA A 339 -17.18 6.63 -12.29
C ALA A 339 -16.66 8.08 -12.20
N GLU A 340 -16.39 8.55 -11.00
CA GLU A 340 -15.85 9.86 -10.72
C GLU A 340 -15.16 9.83 -9.33
N LEU A 341 -13.85 9.96 -9.29
CA LEU A 341 -13.11 10.07 -8.03
C LEU A 341 -13.00 11.53 -7.62
N ILE A 342 -13.82 11.94 -6.64
CA ILE A 342 -13.89 13.34 -6.20
C ILE A 342 -12.92 13.53 -5.04
N TYR A 343 -12.03 14.52 -5.17
CA TYR A 343 -11.20 14.96 -4.07
C TYR A 343 -12.00 15.82 -3.09
N TYR A 344 -12.08 15.38 -1.83
CA TYR A 344 -12.72 16.11 -0.75
C TYR A 344 -11.68 16.74 0.18
N PHE A 345 -11.64 18.06 0.20
CA PHE A 345 -10.85 18.80 1.17
C PHE A 345 -11.67 19.06 2.45
N ARG A 346 -11.22 18.53 3.58
CA ARG A 346 -11.93 18.61 4.85
C ARG A 346 -11.32 19.64 5.78
N PHE A 347 -12.05 20.73 6.03
CA PHE A 347 -11.63 21.77 6.98
C PHE A 347 -11.51 21.25 8.42
N GLU A 348 -12.31 20.25 8.81
CA GLU A 348 -12.27 19.61 10.13
C GLU A 348 -10.92 18.93 10.39
N GLU A 349 -10.40 18.20 9.42
CA GLU A 349 -9.10 17.52 9.50
C GLU A 349 -7.94 18.54 9.53
N VAL A 350 -8.08 19.62 8.79
CA VAL A 350 -7.13 20.74 8.86
C VAL A 350 -7.14 21.36 10.26
N ALA A 351 -8.32 21.64 10.81
CA ALA A 351 -8.46 22.18 12.16
C ALA A 351 -7.87 21.22 13.20
N LEU A 352 -8.12 19.91 13.07
CA LEU A 352 -7.56 18.87 13.94
C LEU A 352 -6.03 18.83 13.86
N SER A 353 -5.46 18.87 12.65
CA SER A 353 -4.00 18.87 12.44
C SER A 353 -3.32 20.10 13.06
N ILE A 354 -3.96 21.26 12.93
CA ILE A 354 -3.49 22.51 13.53
C ILE A 354 -3.58 22.42 15.06
N LEU A 355 -4.68 21.92 15.61
CA LEU A 355 -4.87 21.71 17.06
C LEU A 355 -3.84 20.75 17.64
N LEU A 356 -3.61 19.62 17.00
CA LEU A 356 -2.59 18.65 17.40
C LEU A 356 -1.19 19.25 17.36
N SER A 357 -0.86 19.99 16.30
CA SER A 357 0.44 20.66 16.16
C SER A 357 0.62 21.78 17.18
N ALA A 358 -0.41 22.57 17.44
CA ALA A 358 -0.40 23.61 18.46
C ALA A 358 -0.29 23.02 19.88
N GLY A 359 -1.03 21.95 20.17
CA GLY A 359 -0.96 21.22 21.43
C GLY A 359 0.43 20.61 21.68
N ALA A 360 1.00 19.99 20.66
CA ALA A 360 2.35 19.45 20.69
C ALA A 360 3.42 20.55 20.87
N ALA A 361 3.26 21.67 20.18
CA ALA A 361 4.12 22.85 20.37
C ALA A 361 4.02 23.41 21.79
N LEU A 362 2.82 23.45 22.34
CA LEU A 362 2.58 23.84 23.75
C LEU A 362 3.36 22.92 24.70
N VAL A 363 3.25 21.60 24.55
CA VAL A 363 3.98 20.62 25.35
C VAL A 363 5.49 20.82 25.20
N GLY A 364 5.98 21.02 23.98
CA GLY A 364 7.41 21.33 23.71
C GLY A 364 7.86 22.62 24.37
N ALA A 365 7.02 23.64 24.40
CA ALA A 365 7.33 24.94 24.97
C ALA A 365 7.29 24.94 26.52
N LEU A 366 6.44 24.12 27.15
CA LEU A 366 6.17 24.15 28.60
C LEU A 366 7.45 24.07 29.46
N SER A 367 8.41 23.21 29.09
CA SER A 367 9.65 23.06 29.88
C SER A 367 10.55 24.28 29.76
N ALA A 368 10.59 24.94 28.61
CA ALA A 368 11.35 26.16 28.40
C ALA A 368 10.70 27.37 29.08
N VAL A 369 9.38 27.47 28.96
CA VAL A 369 8.59 28.51 29.65
C VAL A 369 8.69 28.35 31.16
N LYS A 370 8.54 27.14 31.69
CA LYS A 370 8.72 26.89 33.15
C LYS A 370 10.10 27.32 33.61
N GLN A 371 11.14 27.08 32.87
CA GLN A 371 12.49 27.54 33.20
C GLN A 371 12.61 29.08 33.20
N ALA A 372 11.97 29.76 32.20
CA ALA A 372 11.94 31.22 32.16
C ALA A 372 11.20 31.85 33.36
N VAL A 373 10.06 31.25 33.67
CA VAL A 373 9.17 31.72 34.76
C VAL A 373 9.76 31.44 36.12
N SER A 374 10.48 30.36 36.35
CA SER A 374 11.05 29.99 37.67
C SER A 374 12.30 30.78 38.06
N LEU A 375 12.93 31.55 37.14
CA LEU A 375 14.13 32.33 37.44
C LEU A 375 13.81 33.59 38.27
N PRO A 376 14.34 33.72 39.52
CA PRO A 376 14.23 34.96 40.28
C PRO A 376 15.01 36.09 39.57
N PRO A 377 14.53 37.35 39.61
CA PRO A 377 15.23 38.48 38.95
C PRO A 377 16.70 38.64 39.35
N ALA A 378 16.99 38.48 40.64
CA ALA A 378 18.33 38.60 41.20
C ALA A 378 19.30 37.49 40.71
N GLU A 379 18.81 36.27 40.50
CA GLU A 379 19.62 35.17 39.93
C GLU A 379 19.77 35.30 38.42
N ALA A 380 18.75 35.81 37.73
CA ALA A 380 18.75 35.97 36.31
C ALA A 380 19.79 37.01 35.85
N MET A 381 20.10 38.03 36.68
CA MET A 381 21.14 39.04 36.41
C MET A 381 22.55 38.56 36.73
N ARG A 382 22.74 37.43 37.42
CA ARG A 382 24.06 36.88 37.69
C ARG A 382 24.55 36.03 36.53
N PRO A 383 25.86 36.08 36.19
CA PRO A 383 26.44 35.14 35.23
C PRO A 383 26.25 33.71 35.63
N GLU A 384 26.01 32.79 34.67
CA GLU A 384 25.95 31.37 34.99
C GLU A 384 27.22 30.88 35.69
N ALA A 385 27.03 30.09 36.76
CA ALA A 385 28.16 29.54 37.50
C ALA A 385 29.05 28.68 36.58
N PRO A 386 30.41 28.78 36.72
CA PRO A 386 31.31 27.99 35.94
C PRO A 386 31.03 26.48 36.13
N VAL A 387 31.04 25.76 35.02
CA VAL A 387 30.70 24.32 35.01
C VAL A 387 31.80 23.51 35.69
N VAL A 388 31.42 22.66 36.63
CA VAL A 388 32.35 21.78 37.38
C VAL A 388 32.96 20.76 36.41
N TYR A 389 34.29 20.66 36.36
CA TYR A 389 35.03 19.71 35.56
C TYR A 389 34.92 18.29 36.19
N LYS A 390 34.48 17.32 35.36
CA LYS A 390 34.57 15.88 35.69
C LYS A 390 35.38 15.18 34.59
N PRO A 391 36.40 14.35 34.91
CA PRO A 391 37.15 13.64 33.91
C PRO A 391 36.27 12.65 33.11
N GLY A 392 36.41 12.68 31.79
CA GLY A 392 35.66 11.83 30.85
C GLY A 392 36.38 10.51 30.54
N PHE A 393 35.73 9.64 29.75
CA PHE A 393 36.26 8.31 29.34
C PHE A 393 37.60 8.44 28.58
N LEU A 394 37.73 9.47 27.72
CA LEU A 394 38.96 9.72 26.91
C LEU A 394 40.09 10.43 27.70
N ASP A 395 39.86 10.81 28.96
CA ASP A 395 40.93 11.40 29.82
C ASP A 395 41.87 10.31 30.38
N ARG A 396 41.61 9.00 30.10
CA ARG A 396 42.54 7.90 30.44
C ARG A 396 43.86 8.07 29.64
N LYS A 397 44.97 7.93 30.32
CA LYS A 397 46.33 8.18 29.78
C LYS A 397 46.66 7.45 28.47
N GLU A 398 46.01 6.29 28.21
CA GLU A 398 46.22 5.49 27.02
C GLU A 398 45.67 6.10 25.71
N PHE A 399 44.60 6.92 25.80
CA PHE A 399 43.98 7.56 24.63
C PHE A 399 44.55 8.95 24.33
N GLN A 400 45.18 9.58 25.31
CA GLN A 400 45.69 10.97 25.16
C GLN A 400 46.76 11.16 24.08
N LYS A 401 47.59 10.12 23.80
CA LYS A 401 48.69 10.20 22.83
C LYS A 401 48.29 9.97 21.38
N LYS A 402 47.14 9.35 21.11
CA LYS A 402 46.74 8.89 19.78
C LYS A 402 45.66 9.77 19.10
N ILE A 403 44.95 10.62 19.82
CA ILE A 403 43.80 11.35 19.31
C ILE A 403 44.09 12.86 19.23
N PRO A 404 43.83 13.52 18.09
CA PRO A 404 44.00 14.97 17.94
C PRO A 404 43.20 15.76 19.00
N VAL A 405 43.74 16.88 19.45
CA VAL A 405 43.13 17.71 20.50
C VAL A 405 41.72 18.14 20.16
N SER A 406 41.46 18.49 18.88
CA SER A 406 40.13 18.88 18.39
C SER A 406 39.11 17.77 18.56
N VAL A 407 39.44 16.52 18.23
CA VAL A 407 38.52 15.36 18.40
C VAL A 407 38.27 15.08 19.87
N ARG A 408 39.29 15.16 20.72
CA ARG A 408 39.18 14.97 22.16
C ARG A 408 38.24 15.99 22.80
N ILE A 409 38.38 17.27 22.41
CA ILE A 409 37.46 18.34 22.87
C ILE A 409 36.03 18.03 22.42
N THR A 410 35.85 17.59 21.19
CA THR A 410 34.53 17.26 20.63
C THR A 410 33.83 16.12 21.39
N VAL A 411 34.50 14.98 21.59
CA VAL A 411 33.93 13.83 22.30
C VAL A 411 33.63 14.17 23.77
N ARG A 412 34.52 14.88 24.45
CA ARG A 412 34.30 15.33 25.84
C ARG A 412 33.09 16.25 25.96
N ASN A 413 32.86 17.08 24.99
CA ASN A 413 31.64 17.91 24.97
C ASN A 413 30.38 17.12 24.81
N LEU A 414 30.39 16.03 24.01
CA LEU A 414 29.28 15.10 23.88
C LEU A 414 29.00 14.32 25.17
N GLU A 415 30.05 13.81 25.83
CA GLU A 415 29.93 13.11 27.13
C GLU A 415 29.33 14.00 28.20
N ARG A 416 29.70 15.28 28.24
CA ARG A 416 29.16 16.25 29.20
C ARG A 416 27.66 16.50 29.04
N ARG A 417 27.15 16.40 27.81
CA ARG A 417 25.74 16.66 27.44
C ARG A 417 25.04 15.42 26.86
N ARG A 418 25.35 14.24 27.44
CA ARG A 418 24.92 12.93 26.91
C ARG A 418 23.44 12.83 26.56
N TRP A 419 22.52 13.41 27.36
CA TRP A 419 21.10 13.38 27.06
C TRP A 419 20.72 14.23 25.85
N LYS A 420 21.33 15.42 25.69
CA LYS A 420 21.12 16.22 24.46
C LYS A 420 21.67 15.51 23.25
N ALA A 421 22.85 14.90 23.36
CA ALA A 421 23.46 14.12 22.29
C ALA A 421 22.60 12.90 21.91
N ALA A 422 22.13 12.12 22.90
CA ALA A 422 21.28 10.98 22.67
C ALA A 422 19.97 11.35 21.97
N ILE A 423 19.31 12.41 22.39
CA ILE A 423 18.07 12.86 21.75
C ILE A 423 18.35 13.37 20.33
N SER A 424 19.45 14.08 20.08
CA SER A 424 19.84 14.50 18.73
C SER A 424 20.13 13.31 17.82
N VAL A 425 20.79 12.27 18.32
CA VAL A 425 21.01 11.00 17.61
C VAL A 425 19.67 10.35 17.25
N ILE A 426 18.75 10.25 18.20
CA ILE A 426 17.41 9.67 17.97
C ILE A 426 16.64 10.46 16.90
N MET A 427 16.70 11.79 16.93
CA MET A 427 15.99 12.63 15.95
C MET A 427 16.58 12.50 14.51
N ILE A 428 17.90 12.44 14.38
CA ILE A 428 18.53 12.16 13.08
C ILE A 428 18.20 10.71 12.66
N ALA A 429 18.21 9.77 13.60
CA ALA A 429 17.88 8.39 13.34
C ALA A 429 16.44 8.21 12.82
N PHE A 430 15.46 9.00 13.28
CA PHE A 430 14.12 9.02 12.69
C PHE A 430 14.10 9.44 11.23
N SER A 431 14.97 10.40 10.83
CA SER A 431 15.09 10.77 9.41
C SER A 431 15.62 9.60 8.56
N VAL A 432 16.62 8.87 9.09
CA VAL A 432 17.14 7.64 8.47
C VAL A 432 16.03 6.57 8.40
N ALA A 433 15.28 6.41 9.49
CA ALA A 433 14.21 5.42 9.59
C ALA A 433 13.09 5.66 8.56
N ILE A 434 12.70 6.92 8.34
CA ILE A 434 11.72 7.30 7.30
C ILE A 434 12.24 6.92 5.90
N LEU A 435 13.54 7.15 5.61
CA LEU A 435 14.14 6.76 4.33
C LEU A 435 14.12 5.24 4.13
N ILE A 436 14.52 4.48 5.15
CA ILE A 436 14.50 3.00 5.11
C ILE A 436 13.08 2.48 4.89
N SER A 437 12.11 2.97 5.69
CA SER A 437 10.71 2.53 5.60
C SER A 437 10.04 2.95 4.30
N GLY A 438 10.34 4.16 3.79
CA GLY A 438 9.79 4.64 2.53
C GLY A 438 10.25 3.81 1.32
N ARG A 439 11.49 3.34 1.37
CA ARG A 439 12.03 2.49 0.31
C ARG A 439 11.77 0.99 0.53
N TYR A 440 11.45 0.58 1.75
CA TYR A 440 11.08 -0.79 2.07
C TYR A 440 9.95 -1.32 1.18
N SER A 441 8.91 -0.52 0.93
CA SER A 441 7.79 -0.94 0.07
C SER A 441 8.25 -1.32 -1.33
N TYR A 442 9.23 -0.58 -1.89
CA TYR A 442 9.83 -0.91 -3.18
C TYR A 442 10.59 -2.25 -3.14
N ASP A 443 11.41 -2.46 -2.10
CA ASP A 443 12.15 -3.71 -1.92
C ASP A 443 11.19 -4.90 -1.74
N ALA A 444 10.12 -4.72 -0.95
CA ALA A 444 9.11 -5.74 -0.70
C ALA A 444 8.36 -6.14 -1.98
N ILE A 445 7.91 -5.17 -2.78
CA ILE A 445 7.21 -5.42 -4.03
C ILE A 445 8.12 -6.09 -5.06
N ASN A 446 9.38 -5.63 -5.20
CA ASN A 446 10.33 -6.31 -6.09
C ASN A 446 10.59 -7.77 -5.65
N HIS A 447 10.59 -8.04 -4.35
CA HIS A 447 10.73 -9.40 -3.85
C HIS A 447 9.47 -10.24 -4.17
N ILE A 448 8.27 -9.68 -4.01
CA ILE A 448 7.02 -10.33 -4.44
C ILE A 448 7.10 -10.67 -5.94
N MET A 449 7.51 -9.72 -6.77
CA MET A 449 7.68 -9.92 -8.20
C MET A 449 8.66 -11.06 -8.53
N LEU A 450 9.81 -11.06 -7.86
CA LEU A 450 10.82 -12.10 -8.07
C LEU A 450 10.29 -13.48 -7.67
N VAL A 451 9.65 -13.61 -6.50
CA VAL A 451 9.11 -14.88 -6.02
C VAL A 451 7.94 -15.33 -6.90
N GLU A 452 7.01 -14.45 -7.19
CA GLU A 452 5.78 -14.79 -7.90
C GLU A 452 6.05 -15.08 -9.38
N PHE A 453 6.77 -14.21 -10.10
CA PHE A 453 6.96 -14.37 -11.54
C PHE A 453 8.17 -15.24 -11.92
N SER A 454 9.27 -15.16 -11.18
CA SER A 454 10.49 -15.93 -11.52
C SER A 454 10.67 -17.18 -10.65
N GLY A 455 10.12 -17.16 -9.43
CA GLY A 455 10.24 -18.28 -8.47
C GLY A 455 9.23 -19.39 -8.71
N LYS A 456 7.93 -19.02 -8.83
CA LYS A 456 6.82 -19.97 -8.97
C LYS A 456 6.58 -20.44 -10.39
N HIS A 457 6.66 -19.54 -11.36
CA HIS A 457 6.22 -19.75 -12.72
C HIS A 457 7.38 -20.01 -13.68
N ARG A 458 7.30 -21.07 -14.48
CA ARG A 458 8.23 -21.43 -15.56
C ARG A 458 7.53 -21.54 -16.90
N GLU A 459 6.21 -21.49 -16.89
CA GLU A 459 5.39 -21.42 -18.09
C GLU A 459 5.46 -20.05 -18.73
N ASP A 460 5.22 -19.99 -20.03
CA ASP A 460 5.05 -18.74 -20.77
C ASP A 460 3.57 -18.35 -20.84
N LEU A 461 2.67 -19.35 -20.89
CA LEU A 461 1.24 -19.19 -21.11
C LEU A 461 0.44 -20.15 -20.22
N THR A 462 -0.64 -19.64 -19.63
CA THR A 462 -1.68 -20.45 -18.99
C THR A 462 -2.93 -20.43 -19.87
N VAL A 463 -3.47 -21.61 -20.16
CA VAL A 463 -4.74 -21.79 -20.90
C VAL A 463 -5.80 -22.26 -19.92
N ILE A 464 -6.89 -21.51 -19.81
CA ILE A 464 -8.02 -21.81 -18.92
C ILE A 464 -9.16 -22.34 -19.77
N PHE A 465 -9.71 -23.49 -19.40
CA PHE A 465 -10.85 -24.07 -20.12
C PHE A 465 -12.18 -23.51 -19.59
N ASN A 466 -13.16 -23.37 -20.47
CA ASN A 466 -14.51 -22.91 -20.14
C ASN A 466 -15.27 -23.89 -19.22
N GLU A 467 -14.96 -25.17 -19.32
CA GLU A 467 -15.41 -26.24 -18.43
C GLU A 467 -14.27 -27.22 -18.18
N SER A 468 -14.33 -27.97 -17.10
CA SER A 468 -13.38 -29.04 -16.83
C SER A 468 -13.40 -30.07 -17.97
N ARG A 469 -12.24 -30.39 -18.53
CA ARG A 469 -12.03 -31.25 -19.69
C ARG A 469 -11.43 -32.59 -19.29
N PRO A 470 -11.73 -33.67 -20.05
CA PRO A 470 -10.97 -34.90 -19.91
C PRO A 470 -9.48 -34.67 -20.22
N ARG A 471 -8.60 -35.41 -19.53
CA ARG A 471 -7.15 -35.30 -19.74
C ARG A 471 -6.70 -35.58 -21.18
N SER A 472 -7.56 -36.19 -22.02
CA SER A 472 -7.29 -36.37 -23.44
C SER A 472 -7.02 -35.06 -24.20
N VAL A 473 -7.47 -33.91 -23.68
CA VAL A 473 -7.15 -32.59 -24.23
C VAL A 473 -5.63 -32.34 -24.36
N GLN A 474 -4.81 -33.10 -23.62
CA GLN A 474 -3.35 -33.08 -23.80
C GLN A 474 -2.90 -33.39 -25.21
N TYR A 475 -3.59 -34.26 -25.94
CA TYR A 475 -3.24 -34.61 -27.31
C TYR A 475 -3.63 -33.50 -28.29
N ASP A 476 -4.75 -32.82 -28.03
CA ASP A 476 -5.19 -31.68 -28.83
C ASP A 476 -4.19 -30.53 -28.72
N LEU A 477 -3.78 -30.19 -27.50
CA LEU A 477 -2.76 -29.14 -27.26
C LEU A 477 -1.37 -29.54 -27.77
N ALA A 478 -0.97 -30.80 -27.62
CA ALA A 478 0.32 -31.29 -28.12
C ALA A 478 0.39 -31.29 -29.67
N SER A 479 -0.74 -31.31 -30.36
CA SER A 479 -0.80 -31.25 -31.81
C SER A 479 -0.62 -29.85 -32.39
N LEU A 480 -0.74 -28.81 -31.54
CA LEU A 480 -0.52 -27.43 -31.92
C LEU A 480 0.97 -27.15 -32.12
N GLY A 481 1.32 -26.50 -33.23
CA GLY A 481 2.69 -26.01 -33.46
C GLY A 481 3.07 -25.01 -32.36
N GLY A 482 4.35 -25.06 -31.94
CA GLY A 482 4.87 -24.11 -30.97
C GLY A 482 4.66 -24.49 -29.49
N VAL A 483 3.98 -25.57 -29.13
CA VAL A 483 3.88 -26.08 -27.74
C VAL A 483 5.09 -26.96 -27.46
N LEU A 484 5.98 -26.52 -26.58
CA LEU A 484 7.20 -27.24 -26.19
C LEU A 484 6.96 -28.17 -24.99
N GLU A 485 6.22 -27.72 -23.99
CA GLU A 485 5.93 -28.48 -22.76
C GLU A 485 4.56 -28.09 -22.24
N GLN A 486 3.85 -29.03 -21.64
CA GLN A 486 2.54 -28.84 -21.08
C GLN A 486 2.37 -29.53 -19.74
N GLU A 487 1.78 -28.84 -18.77
CA GLU A 487 1.41 -29.39 -17.47
C GLU A 487 -0.03 -29.02 -17.13
N PHE A 488 -0.84 -30.02 -16.82
CA PHE A 488 -2.26 -29.84 -16.51
C PHE A 488 -2.49 -29.78 -15.02
N TYR A 489 -3.43 -28.93 -14.64
CA TYR A 489 -3.90 -28.86 -13.27
C TYR A 489 -5.43 -28.85 -13.21
N ARG A 490 -5.93 -29.17 -12.02
CA ARG A 490 -7.37 -29.16 -11.73
C ARG A 490 -7.67 -28.15 -10.65
N GLU A 491 -8.61 -27.26 -10.87
CA GLU A 491 -9.17 -26.41 -9.83
C GLU A 491 -10.54 -26.91 -9.45
N GLU A 492 -10.74 -27.16 -8.15
CA GLU A 492 -12.00 -27.66 -7.63
C GLU A 492 -12.51 -26.70 -6.57
N PRO A 493 -13.58 -25.94 -6.83
CA PRO A 493 -14.21 -25.06 -5.86
C PRO A 493 -14.70 -25.85 -4.65
N ALA A 494 -14.32 -25.42 -3.45
CA ALA A 494 -14.65 -26.08 -2.22
C ALA A 494 -14.95 -25.07 -1.09
N LYS A 495 -15.76 -25.50 -0.13
CA LYS A 495 -15.93 -24.84 1.16
C LYS A 495 -15.12 -25.60 2.20
N LEU A 496 -14.09 -24.95 2.70
CA LEU A 496 -13.23 -25.46 3.75
C LEU A 496 -13.82 -25.07 5.10
N MET A 497 -14.00 -26.04 5.98
CA MET A 497 -14.65 -25.82 7.29
C MET A 497 -13.85 -26.46 8.41
N TYR A 498 -13.65 -25.67 9.47
CA TYR A 498 -13.05 -26.16 10.72
C TYR A 498 -13.79 -25.54 11.91
N GLU A 499 -14.37 -26.38 12.75
CA GLU A 499 -15.24 -25.97 13.85
C GLU A 499 -16.37 -25.01 13.36
N HIS A 500 -16.33 -23.74 13.82
CA HIS A 500 -17.32 -22.71 13.47
C HIS A 500 -16.87 -21.78 12.34
N ARG A 501 -15.62 -21.97 11.82
CA ARG A 501 -15.04 -21.16 10.76
C ARG A 501 -15.19 -21.86 9.42
N SER A 502 -15.44 -21.08 8.40
CA SER A 502 -15.48 -21.60 7.04
C SER A 502 -14.97 -20.56 6.04
N ARG A 503 -14.33 -21.06 4.97
CA ARG A 503 -13.90 -20.23 3.84
C ARG A 503 -14.14 -20.97 2.54
N ARG A 504 -14.64 -20.23 1.51
CA ARG A 504 -14.70 -20.76 0.15
C ARG A 504 -13.36 -20.51 -0.51
N GLN A 505 -12.79 -21.56 -1.07
CA GLN A 505 -11.51 -21.51 -1.75
C GLN A 505 -11.41 -22.67 -2.75
N SER A 506 -10.87 -22.41 -3.95
CA SER A 506 -10.56 -23.50 -4.86
C SER A 506 -9.36 -24.31 -4.36
N ILE A 507 -9.45 -25.63 -4.48
CA ILE A 507 -8.33 -26.52 -4.24
C ILE A 507 -7.65 -26.78 -5.57
N THR A 508 -6.36 -26.42 -5.68
CA THR A 508 -5.56 -26.65 -6.88
C THR A 508 -4.88 -28.02 -6.78
N GLY A 509 -5.31 -28.92 -7.64
CA GLY A 509 -4.71 -30.26 -7.80
C GLY A 509 -3.52 -30.20 -8.78
N LEU A 510 -2.32 -30.44 -8.27
CA LEU A 510 -1.08 -30.46 -9.04
C LEU A 510 -0.52 -31.89 -9.12
N LYS A 511 0.19 -32.20 -10.20
CA LYS A 511 0.87 -33.50 -10.36
C LYS A 511 2.14 -33.56 -9.52
N THR A 512 2.91 -32.49 -9.56
CA THR A 512 4.19 -32.34 -8.84
C THR A 512 4.29 -30.94 -8.24
N SER A 513 5.25 -30.74 -7.33
CA SER A 513 5.59 -29.42 -6.77
C SER A 513 6.71 -28.71 -7.53
N ASP A 514 7.27 -29.34 -8.57
CA ASP A 514 8.43 -28.85 -9.34
C ASP A 514 8.21 -29.01 -10.86
N GLY A 515 7.00 -28.69 -11.30
CA GLY A 515 6.65 -28.65 -12.72
C GLY A 515 6.89 -27.28 -13.35
N LEU A 516 6.06 -26.95 -14.33
CA LEU A 516 5.99 -25.60 -14.90
C LEU A 516 5.52 -24.60 -13.85
N LYS A 517 4.59 -24.99 -12.97
CA LYS A 517 4.30 -24.25 -11.74
C LYS A 517 4.99 -24.89 -10.54
N ARG A 518 5.80 -24.13 -9.85
CA ARG A 518 6.51 -24.55 -8.64
C ARG A 518 5.79 -24.07 -7.39
N LEU A 519 5.83 -24.87 -6.34
CA LEU A 519 5.41 -24.42 -5.01
C LEU A 519 6.63 -23.90 -4.25
N VAL A 520 6.70 -22.59 -4.05
CA VAL A 520 7.77 -21.93 -3.31
C VAL A 520 7.20 -21.02 -2.23
N ASP A 521 7.93 -20.94 -1.11
CA ASP A 521 7.58 -20.05 -0.01
C ASP A 521 8.03 -18.60 -0.26
N ALA A 522 7.71 -17.70 0.68
CA ALA A 522 8.11 -16.29 0.66
C ALA A 522 9.63 -16.05 0.54
N HIS A 523 10.45 -17.05 0.80
CA HIS A 523 11.91 -17.00 0.69
C HIS A 523 12.44 -17.70 -0.56
N ASN A 524 11.56 -18.01 -1.52
CA ASN A 524 11.86 -18.76 -2.74
C ASN A 524 12.42 -20.17 -2.49
N ARG A 525 12.04 -20.82 -1.36
CA ARG A 525 12.38 -22.20 -1.05
C ARG A 525 11.26 -23.11 -1.54
N GLN A 526 11.64 -24.17 -2.24
CA GLN A 526 10.70 -25.15 -2.76
C GLN A 526 10.03 -25.94 -1.63
N ILE A 527 8.72 -26.08 -1.67
CA ILE A 527 7.90 -26.85 -0.74
C ILE A 527 7.32 -28.06 -1.48
N GLN A 528 7.40 -29.22 -0.85
CA GLN A 528 6.85 -30.45 -1.40
C GLN A 528 5.35 -30.58 -1.09
N LEU A 529 4.58 -31.08 -2.06
CA LEU A 529 3.19 -31.48 -1.82
C LEU A 529 3.17 -32.65 -0.84
N PRO A 530 2.30 -32.62 0.18
CA PRO A 530 2.15 -33.75 1.09
C PRO A 530 1.65 -35.00 0.33
N GLU A 531 2.12 -36.17 0.72
CA GLU A 531 1.67 -37.44 0.15
C GLU A 531 0.19 -37.74 0.46
N THR A 532 -0.31 -37.18 1.56
CA THR A 532 -1.72 -37.27 1.97
C THR A 532 -2.18 -35.91 2.52
N GLY A 533 -3.46 -35.57 2.29
CA GLY A 533 -4.04 -34.35 2.82
C GLY A 533 -3.88 -33.13 1.92
N ILE A 534 -4.06 -31.96 2.52
CA ILE A 534 -4.10 -30.65 1.87
C ILE A 534 -2.95 -29.77 2.39
N LEU A 535 -2.32 -29.02 1.50
CA LEU A 535 -1.36 -27.98 1.82
C LEU A 535 -2.08 -26.61 1.73
N LEU A 536 -2.07 -25.84 2.80
CA LEU A 536 -2.73 -24.53 2.88
C LEU A 536 -1.70 -23.43 2.92
N THR A 537 -2.05 -22.26 2.37
CA THR A 537 -1.27 -21.06 2.71
C THR A 537 -1.39 -20.75 4.19
N THR A 538 -0.32 -20.25 4.80
CA THR A 538 -0.31 -19.88 6.23
C THR A 538 -1.46 -18.95 6.57
N THR A 539 -1.73 -17.96 5.71
CA THR A 539 -2.84 -17.02 5.88
C THR A 539 -4.20 -17.74 5.88
N LEU A 540 -4.42 -18.72 5.00
CA LEU A 540 -5.67 -19.49 4.98
C LEU A 540 -5.82 -20.38 6.23
N ALA A 541 -4.70 -20.98 6.68
CA ALA A 541 -4.68 -21.74 7.92
C ALA A 541 -5.02 -20.88 9.14
N ASP A 542 -4.49 -19.66 9.21
CA ASP A 542 -4.79 -18.68 10.27
C ASP A 542 -6.27 -18.24 10.24
N VAL A 543 -6.83 -17.97 9.06
CA VAL A 543 -8.27 -17.61 8.88
C VAL A 543 -9.16 -18.73 9.38
N LEU A 544 -8.84 -19.98 9.05
CA LEU A 544 -9.60 -21.16 9.48
C LEU A 544 -9.29 -21.54 10.94
N GLY A 545 -8.14 -21.15 11.47
CA GLY A 545 -7.66 -21.53 12.81
C GLY A 545 -7.18 -22.96 12.89
N VAL A 546 -6.54 -23.46 11.83
CA VAL A 546 -6.04 -24.85 11.75
C VAL A 546 -4.52 -24.90 11.75
N SER A 547 -3.99 -26.01 12.20
CA SER A 547 -2.55 -26.32 12.20
C SER A 547 -2.27 -27.61 11.43
N PRO A 548 -1.01 -27.82 10.96
CA PRO A 548 -0.64 -29.11 10.38
C PRO A 548 -0.93 -30.26 11.33
N GLY A 549 -1.62 -31.29 10.81
CA GLY A 549 -2.11 -32.44 11.57
C GLY A 549 -3.59 -32.38 11.92
N ASP A 550 -4.24 -31.23 11.89
CA ASP A 550 -5.68 -31.08 12.06
C ASP A 550 -6.45 -31.67 10.87
N THR A 551 -7.73 -31.92 11.06
CA THR A 551 -8.60 -32.46 10.00
C THR A 551 -9.68 -31.45 9.63
N LEU A 552 -9.64 -31.00 8.38
CA LEU A 552 -10.65 -30.11 7.78
C LEU A 552 -11.85 -30.92 7.25
N THR A 553 -13.02 -30.33 7.33
CA THR A 553 -14.18 -30.77 6.55
C THR A 553 -14.19 -29.99 5.24
N VAL A 554 -14.10 -30.66 4.12
CA VAL A 554 -14.10 -30.10 2.77
C VAL A 554 -15.42 -30.49 2.08
N GLU A 555 -16.22 -29.50 1.73
CA GLU A 555 -17.40 -29.66 0.89
C GLU A 555 -17.05 -29.20 -0.52
N PHE A 556 -16.99 -30.12 -1.47
CA PHE A 556 -16.82 -29.80 -2.88
C PHE A 556 -18.09 -29.16 -3.44
N LEU A 557 -17.96 -28.08 -4.19
CA LEU A 557 -19.10 -27.29 -4.69
C LEU A 557 -19.50 -27.67 -6.12
N GLN A 558 -18.71 -28.48 -6.82
CA GLN A 558 -19.00 -29.00 -8.16
C GLN A 558 -19.11 -30.54 -8.17
N GLY A 559 -19.46 -31.10 -9.30
CA GLY A 559 -19.57 -32.53 -9.49
C GLY A 559 -20.55 -33.20 -8.54
N LYS A 560 -20.11 -34.26 -7.88
CA LYS A 560 -20.91 -35.04 -6.90
C LYS A 560 -21.12 -34.32 -5.56
N ARG A 561 -20.52 -33.14 -5.35
CA ARG A 561 -20.67 -32.31 -4.13
C ARG A 561 -20.47 -33.10 -2.83
N ARG A 562 -19.41 -33.87 -2.77
CA ARG A 562 -19.09 -34.68 -1.60
C ARG A 562 -18.55 -33.81 -0.46
N THR A 563 -18.92 -34.20 0.75
CA THR A 563 -18.28 -33.66 1.97
C THR A 563 -17.36 -34.71 2.54
N VAL A 564 -16.08 -34.38 2.65
CA VAL A 564 -15.04 -35.33 3.10
C VAL A 564 -14.18 -34.71 4.19
N LYS A 565 -13.56 -35.54 5.00
CA LYS A 565 -12.58 -35.12 5.98
C LYS A 565 -11.18 -35.27 5.39
N VAL A 566 -10.40 -34.21 5.42
CA VAL A 566 -9.06 -34.15 4.82
C VAL A 566 -8.07 -33.65 5.86
N PRO A 567 -6.98 -34.37 6.14
CA PRO A 567 -5.95 -33.88 7.07
C PRO A 567 -5.17 -32.72 6.45
N VAL A 568 -4.78 -31.75 7.26
CA VAL A 568 -3.85 -30.67 6.88
C VAL A 568 -2.43 -31.25 6.90
N GLY A 569 -1.87 -31.48 5.72
CA GLY A 569 -0.53 -32.08 5.56
C GLY A 569 0.61 -31.10 5.78
N GLY A 570 0.33 -29.79 5.74
CA GLY A 570 1.33 -28.74 5.95
C GLY A 570 0.81 -27.36 5.63
N THR A 571 1.67 -26.36 5.84
CA THR A 571 1.41 -24.97 5.44
C THR A 571 2.54 -24.45 4.56
N ILE A 572 2.21 -23.51 3.67
CA ILE A 572 3.16 -22.79 2.82
C ILE A 572 2.98 -21.29 3.04
N ASP A 573 4.11 -20.59 3.22
CA ASP A 573 4.10 -19.14 3.39
C ASP A 573 4.15 -18.44 2.02
N GLU A 574 2.99 -18.22 1.40
CA GLU A 574 2.88 -17.49 0.14
C GLU A 574 2.64 -16.00 0.35
N LEU A 575 3.09 -15.19 -0.61
CA LEU A 575 3.01 -13.73 -0.56
C LEU A 575 1.69 -13.20 -1.10
N LEU A 576 1.04 -13.90 -2.04
CA LEU A 576 -0.19 -13.48 -2.70
C LEU A 576 -1.32 -14.48 -2.49
N GLY A 577 -2.48 -13.98 -2.09
CA GLY A 577 -3.74 -14.69 -2.03
C GLY A 577 -3.85 -15.76 -0.93
N LEU A 578 -5.00 -16.41 -0.98
CA LEU A 578 -5.31 -17.59 -0.21
C LEU A 578 -5.29 -18.78 -1.18
N SER A 579 -4.52 -19.80 -0.89
CA SER A 579 -4.42 -20.99 -1.76
C SER A 579 -4.49 -22.28 -0.96
N ALA A 580 -5.03 -23.29 -1.60
CA ALA A 580 -5.09 -24.64 -1.08
C ALA A 580 -4.60 -25.62 -2.17
N TYR A 581 -3.60 -26.42 -1.86
CA TYR A 581 -2.99 -27.33 -2.83
C TYR A 581 -3.13 -28.77 -2.40
N MET A 582 -3.28 -29.65 -3.37
CA MET A 582 -3.33 -31.09 -3.15
C MET A 582 -2.71 -31.83 -4.34
N ARG A 583 -2.28 -33.05 -4.15
CA ARG A 583 -1.92 -33.88 -5.29
C ARG A 583 -3.17 -34.20 -6.11
N ILE A 584 -3.08 -34.10 -7.42
CA ILE A 584 -4.21 -34.30 -8.33
C ILE A 584 -4.83 -35.69 -8.21
N ASP A 585 -4.01 -36.73 -7.96
CA ASP A 585 -4.48 -38.12 -7.77
C ASP A 585 -5.26 -38.31 -6.48
N ILE A 586 -5.00 -37.49 -5.44
CA ILE A 586 -5.79 -37.47 -4.20
C ILE A 586 -7.11 -36.74 -4.46
N LEU A 587 -7.06 -35.57 -5.13
CA LEU A 587 -8.23 -34.77 -5.47
C LEU A 587 -9.22 -35.61 -6.32
N ASP A 588 -8.73 -36.32 -7.34
CA ASP A 588 -9.52 -37.19 -8.20
C ASP A 588 -10.21 -38.31 -7.39
N ARG A 589 -9.54 -38.89 -6.40
CA ARG A 589 -10.14 -39.90 -5.52
C ARG A 589 -11.20 -39.34 -4.59
N LEU A 590 -10.98 -38.13 -4.06
CA LEU A 590 -11.93 -37.49 -3.14
C LEU A 590 -13.20 -37.03 -3.86
N THR A 591 -13.08 -36.52 -5.08
CA THR A 591 -14.20 -36.09 -5.92
C THR A 591 -14.90 -37.26 -6.64
N GLU A 592 -14.22 -38.43 -6.75
CA GLU A 592 -14.60 -39.58 -7.58
C GLU A 592 -14.74 -39.24 -9.07
N GLU A 593 -13.90 -38.34 -9.54
CA GLU A 593 -13.84 -37.89 -10.94
C GLU A 593 -12.37 -37.94 -11.39
N ALA A 594 -11.97 -39.04 -12.01
CA ALA A 594 -10.60 -39.22 -12.43
C ALA A 594 -10.30 -38.62 -13.82
N GLY A 595 -9.11 -38.04 -13.96
CA GLY A 595 -8.59 -37.59 -15.24
C GLY A 595 -9.28 -36.34 -15.79
N VAL A 596 -9.78 -35.48 -14.94
CA VAL A 596 -10.39 -34.18 -15.29
C VAL A 596 -9.38 -33.06 -15.03
N VAL A 597 -9.28 -32.10 -15.92
CA VAL A 597 -8.40 -30.93 -15.82
C VAL A 597 -9.15 -29.64 -16.10
N SER A 598 -8.78 -28.57 -15.42
CA SER A 598 -9.44 -27.25 -15.55
C SER A 598 -8.63 -26.29 -16.40
N ALA A 599 -7.29 -26.48 -16.45
CA ALA A 599 -6.38 -25.60 -17.19
C ALA A 599 -5.05 -26.28 -17.46
N ALA A 600 -4.23 -25.64 -18.28
CA ALA A 600 -2.88 -26.10 -18.64
C ALA A 600 -1.87 -24.97 -18.55
N TYR A 601 -0.72 -25.23 -17.98
CA TYR A 601 0.50 -24.42 -18.10
C TYR A 601 1.26 -24.88 -19.33
N LEU A 602 1.69 -23.94 -20.16
CA LEU A 602 2.39 -24.21 -21.41
C LEU A 602 3.72 -23.44 -21.44
N ARG A 603 4.74 -24.11 -21.91
CA ARG A 603 5.96 -23.48 -22.40
C ARG A 603 5.90 -23.48 -23.94
N ILE A 604 6.09 -22.33 -24.56
CA ILE A 604 5.86 -22.13 -25.98
C ILE A 604 7.13 -21.72 -26.70
N ASP A 605 7.20 -22.04 -27.98
CA ASP A 605 8.20 -21.49 -28.89
C ASP A 605 7.80 -20.07 -29.27
N LYS A 606 8.69 -19.11 -28.99
CA LYS A 606 8.44 -17.70 -29.28
C LYS A 606 8.35 -17.39 -30.78
N ASP A 607 9.04 -18.18 -31.60
CA ASP A 607 9.06 -17.98 -33.05
C ASP A 607 7.76 -18.47 -33.73
N GLU A 608 7.02 -19.40 -33.09
CA GLU A 608 5.74 -19.92 -33.56
C GLU A 608 4.53 -19.35 -32.79
N SER A 609 4.75 -18.42 -31.85
CA SER A 609 3.73 -17.91 -30.94
C SER A 609 2.55 -17.25 -31.66
N GLU A 610 2.77 -16.49 -32.75
CA GLU A 610 1.68 -15.83 -33.48
C GLU A 610 0.67 -16.82 -34.06
N LYS A 611 1.15 -17.93 -34.64
CA LYS A 611 0.28 -18.97 -35.15
C LYS A 611 -0.46 -19.67 -34.02
N LEU A 612 0.23 -19.99 -32.94
CA LEU A 612 -0.37 -20.62 -31.75
C LEU A 612 -1.46 -19.74 -31.15
N PHE A 613 -1.26 -18.43 -31.09
CA PHE A 613 -2.26 -17.48 -30.59
C PHE A 613 -3.49 -17.40 -31.51
N ALA A 614 -3.30 -17.46 -32.83
CA ALA A 614 -4.39 -17.53 -33.77
C ALA A 614 -5.23 -18.82 -33.57
N ASP A 615 -4.56 -19.97 -33.36
CA ASP A 615 -5.24 -21.24 -33.09
C ASP A 615 -6.05 -21.18 -31.78
N PHE A 616 -5.51 -20.54 -30.70
CA PHE A 616 -6.24 -20.36 -29.44
C PHE A 616 -7.44 -19.41 -29.56
N LYS A 617 -7.36 -18.38 -30.42
CA LYS A 617 -8.49 -17.47 -30.66
C LYS A 617 -9.69 -18.20 -31.27
N GLU A 618 -9.46 -19.30 -32.03
CA GLU A 618 -10.49 -20.09 -32.69
C GLU A 618 -10.95 -21.32 -31.86
N MET A 619 -10.26 -21.66 -30.75
CA MET A 619 -10.56 -22.84 -29.95
C MET A 619 -11.81 -22.68 -29.09
N PRO A 620 -12.90 -23.45 -29.33
CA PRO A 620 -14.16 -23.30 -28.60
C PRO A 620 -14.10 -23.69 -27.10
N GLY A 621 -13.05 -24.43 -26.73
CA GLY A 621 -12.89 -24.94 -25.37
C GLY A 621 -12.09 -24.05 -24.43
N VAL A 622 -11.53 -22.97 -24.92
CA VAL A 622 -10.69 -22.03 -24.19
C VAL A 622 -11.55 -20.86 -23.72
N ALA A 623 -11.60 -20.63 -22.40
CA ALA A 623 -12.27 -19.48 -21.80
C ALA A 623 -11.37 -18.24 -21.78
N GLY A 624 -10.06 -18.47 -21.77
CA GLY A 624 -9.09 -17.40 -21.79
C GLY A 624 -7.67 -17.91 -21.69
N THR A 625 -6.75 -17.01 -21.98
CA THR A 625 -5.32 -17.24 -21.85
C THR A 625 -4.70 -16.17 -20.98
N SER A 626 -3.64 -16.50 -20.26
CA SER A 626 -2.88 -15.56 -19.46
C SER A 626 -1.40 -15.72 -19.74
N MET A 627 -0.77 -14.65 -20.21
CA MET A 627 0.66 -14.62 -20.49
C MET A 627 1.43 -14.08 -19.30
N LEU A 628 2.32 -14.87 -18.75
CA LEU A 628 3.11 -14.51 -17.58
C LEU A 628 3.90 -13.22 -17.76
N LYS A 629 4.64 -13.12 -18.87
CA LYS A 629 5.47 -11.96 -19.19
C LYS A 629 4.65 -10.68 -19.33
N ALA A 630 3.51 -10.76 -19.98
CA ALA A 630 2.63 -9.62 -20.19
C ALA A 630 2.01 -9.13 -18.89
N MET A 631 1.60 -10.05 -18.02
CA MET A 631 1.11 -9.73 -16.69
C MET A 631 2.19 -9.06 -15.82
N GLN A 632 3.44 -9.54 -15.91
CA GLN A 632 4.57 -8.92 -15.24
C GLN A 632 4.81 -7.48 -15.73
N GLU A 633 4.86 -7.26 -17.05
CA GLU A 633 5.06 -5.94 -17.66
C GLU A 633 3.96 -4.96 -17.26
N SER A 634 2.69 -5.37 -17.31
CA SER A 634 1.55 -4.55 -16.89
C SER A 634 1.64 -4.15 -15.41
N PHE A 635 2.04 -5.08 -14.55
CA PHE A 635 2.22 -4.81 -13.12
C PHE A 635 3.41 -3.88 -12.85
N GLU A 636 4.55 -4.08 -13.53
CA GLU A 636 5.71 -3.21 -13.42
C GLU A 636 5.37 -1.77 -13.84
N GLU A 637 4.62 -1.59 -14.91
CA GLU A 637 4.19 -0.27 -15.41
C GLU A 637 3.28 0.44 -14.39
N LEU A 638 2.26 -0.26 -13.89
CA LEU A 638 1.34 0.26 -12.88
C LEU A 638 2.05 0.73 -11.59
N ILE A 639 3.02 -0.06 -11.12
CA ILE A 639 3.71 0.23 -9.85
C ILE A 639 4.83 1.24 -10.00
N ALA A 640 5.56 1.25 -11.11
CA ALA A 640 6.75 2.09 -11.28
C ALA A 640 6.47 3.57 -11.05
N GLN A 641 5.36 4.09 -11.56
CA GLN A 641 4.96 5.49 -11.40
C GLN A 641 4.62 5.82 -9.94
N SER A 642 3.83 4.98 -9.29
CA SER A 642 3.41 5.17 -7.89
C SER A 642 4.59 5.10 -6.93
N MET A 643 5.47 4.10 -7.09
CA MET A 643 6.65 3.91 -6.24
C MET A 643 7.66 5.03 -6.38
N THR A 644 7.89 5.51 -7.60
CA THR A 644 8.80 6.64 -7.85
C THR A 644 8.29 7.90 -7.17
N THR A 645 7.02 8.22 -7.33
CA THR A 645 6.38 9.40 -6.71
C THR A 645 6.47 9.34 -5.19
N SER A 646 6.10 8.22 -4.58
CA SER A 646 6.16 8.01 -3.13
C SER A 646 7.60 8.13 -2.60
N THR A 647 8.58 7.54 -3.28
CA THR A 647 9.99 7.60 -2.89
C THR A 647 10.52 9.04 -2.92
N VAL A 648 10.18 9.83 -3.94
CA VAL A 648 10.58 11.24 -4.06
C VAL A 648 9.98 12.07 -2.91
N ILE A 649 8.69 11.90 -2.63
CA ILE A 649 8.01 12.64 -1.55
C ILE A 649 8.64 12.31 -0.18
N LEU A 650 8.79 11.03 0.14
CA LEU A 650 9.34 10.58 1.42
C LEU A 650 10.82 10.96 1.58
N THR A 651 11.61 10.87 0.50
CA THR A 651 13.01 11.31 0.51
C THR A 651 13.13 12.81 0.75
N THR A 652 12.26 13.61 0.14
CA THR A 652 12.23 15.07 0.34
C THR A 652 11.87 15.39 1.78
N PHE A 653 10.85 14.77 2.34
CA PHE A 653 10.44 15.02 3.72
C PHE A 653 11.48 14.57 4.74
N ALA A 654 12.08 13.40 4.55
CA ALA A 654 13.16 12.92 5.41
C ALA A 654 14.40 13.82 5.34
N SER A 655 14.71 14.35 4.14
CA SER A 655 15.81 15.31 3.96
C SER A 655 15.54 16.63 4.67
N ILE A 656 14.33 17.16 4.61
CA ILE A 656 13.91 18.36 5.36
C ILE A 656 14.05 18.11 6.87
N LEU A 657 13.61 16.95 7.34
CA LEU A 657 13.70 16.58 8.75
C LEU A 657 15.15 16.49 9.23
N ALA A 658 16.00 15.76 8.48
CA ALA A 658 17.42 15.64 8.77
C ALA A 658 18.13 17.00 8.75
N PHE A 659 17.86 17.81 7.73
CA PHE A 659 18.41 19.16 7.62
C PHE A 659 18.01 20.03 8.82
N ALA A 660 16.74 20.02 9.19
CA ALA A 660 16.25 20.81 10.33
C ALA A 660 16.94 20.41 11.62
N VAL A 661 17.13 19.12 11.89
CA VAL A 661 17.77 18.61 13.11
C VAL A 661 19.26 18.96 13.13
N VAL A 662 20.00 18.62 12.05
CA VAL A 662 21.46 18.86 11.95
C VAL A 662 21.78 20.36 11.97
N TYR A 663 21.04 21.16 11.18
CA TYR A 663 21.23 22.60 11.12
C TYR A 663 20.94 23.29 12.47
N ASN A 664 19.82 22.94 13.12
CA ASN A 664 19.51 23.50 14.44
C ASN A 664 20.54 23.07 15.47
N GLY A 665 20.96 21.81 15.50
CA GLY A 665 22.00 21.29 16.39
C GLY A 665 23.32 22.07 16.24
N ALA A 666 23.80 22.21 15.01
CA ALA A 666 25.05 22.96 14.72
C ALA A 666 24.94 24.45 15.09
N ARG A 667 23.79 25.07 14.81
CA ARG A 667 23.54 26.49 15.15
C ARG A 667 23.49 26.74 16.65
N ILE A 668 22.92 25.81 17.39
CA ILE A 668 22.81 25.87 18.84
C ILE A 668 24.21 25.69 19.45
N SER A 669 24.97 24.69 19.01
CA SER A 669 26.35 24.45 19.44
C SER A 669 27.26 25.66 19.17
N LEU A 670 27.17 26.29 17.99
CA LEU A 670 27.86 27.49 17.66
C LEU A 670 27.56 28.65 18.63
N SER A 671 26.29 28.88 18.96
CA SER A 671 25.85 29.99 19.78
C SER A 671 26.14 29.79 21.28
N GLU A 672 25.94 28.59 21.81
CA GLU A 672 26.23 28.26 23.20
C GLU A 672 27.69 28.34 23.54
N ARG A 673 28.57 28.14 22.52
CA ARG A 673 30.04 28.13 22.67
C ARG A 673 30.73 29.29 22.02
N ALA A 674 30.00 30.32 21.59
CA ALA A 674 30.59 31.44 20.89
C ALA A 674 31.78 32.06 21.67
N ARG A 675 31.68 32.15 23.02
CA ARG A 675 32.77 32.64 23.88
C ARG A 675 33.94 31.65 23.98
N GLU A 676 33.67 30.37 24.21
CA GLU A 676 34.69 29.31 24.27
C GLU A 676 35.47 29.28 22.94
N LEU A 677 34.76 29.31 21.79
CA LEU A 677 35.36 29.33 20.46
C LEU A 677 36.16 30.64 20.19
N SER A 678 35.66 31.76 20.68
CA SER A 678 36.39 33.05 20.63
C SER A 678 37.67 33.01 21.46
N SER A 679 37.65 32.46 22.69
CA SER A 679 38.84 32.28 23.52
C SER A 679 39.84 31.33 22.87
N LEU A 680 39.40 30.22 22.25
CA LEU A 680 40.28 29.34 21.48
C LEU A 680 40.92 30.06 20.30
N ARG A 681 40.19 31.00 19.66
CA ARG A 681 40.71 31.84 18.59
C ARG A 681 41.83 32.76 19.06
N VAL A 682 41.65 33.37 20.24
CA VAL A 682 42.67 34.22 20.89
C VAL A 682 43.91 33.40 21.29
N LEU A 683 43.70 32.13 21.69
CA LEU A 683 44.76 31.18 22.02
C LEU A 683 45.50 30.63 20.77
N GLY A 684 45.14 31.10 19.56
CA GLY A 684 45.87 30.82 18.32
C GLY A 684 45.26 29.74 17.42
N LEU A 685 44.11 29.14 17.76
CA LEU A 685 43.46 28.19 16.84
C LEU A 685 42.99 28.89 15.57
N THR A 686 43.17 28.23 14.45
CA THR A 686 42.71 28.67 13.14
C THR A 686 41.19 28.60 12.99
N ARG A 687 40.60 29.32 12.04
CA ARG A 687 39.15 29.22 11.74
C ARG A 687 38.76 27.81 11.34
N HIS A 688 39.69 27.11 10.66
CA HIS A 688 39.46 25.74 10.24
C HIS A 688 39.40 24.77 11.43
N GLU A 689 40.27 24.86 12.40
CA GLU A 689 40.26 24.03 13.60
C GLU A 689 39.02 24.26 14.45
N ILE A 690 38.54 25.49 14.54
CA ILE A 690 37.26 25.82 15.22
C ILE A 690 36.10 25.22 14.47
N ALA A 691 36.10 25.28 13.12
CA ALA A 691 35.07 24.64 12.30
C ALA A 691 35.10 23.11 12.47
N VAL A 692 36.26 22.48 12.52
CA VAL A 692 36.42 21.05 12.78
C VAL A 692 35.86 20.63 14.14
N ILE A 693 36.07 21.42 15.19
CA ILE A 693 35.50 21.14 16.52
C ILE A 693 33.99 21.21 16.49
N LEU A 694 33.40 22.23 15.84
CA LEU A 694 31.99 22.45 15.77
C LEU A 694 31.26 21.43 14.87
N LEU A 695 31.76 21.22 13.66
CA LEU A 695 31.18 20.32 12.66
C LEU A 695 31.51 18.87 12.98
N GLY A 696 32.64 18.58 13.64
CA GLY A 696 33.01 17.25 14.13
C GLY A 696 31.99 16.70 15.14
N GLU A 697 31.42 17.57 15.98
CA GLU A 697 30.33 17.18 16.88
C GLU A 697 29.11 16.66 16.09
N GLN A 698 28.70 17.41 15.05
CA GLN A 698 27.57 17.00 14.21
C GLN A 698 27.91 15.76 13.38
N ALA A 699 29.12 15.63 12.89
CA ALA A 699 29.56 14.45 12.16
C ALA A 699 29.52 13.19 13.03
N ILE A 700 30.00 13.26 14.30
CA ILE A 700 29.92 12.14 15.24
C ILE A 700 28.46 11.79 15.54
N LEU A 701 27.61 12.79 15.83
CA LEU A 701 26.18 12.55 16.08
C LEU A 701 25.49 11.88 14.88
N THR A 702 25.78 12.35 13.67
CA THR A 702 25.23 11.75 12.43
C THR A 702 25.76 10.35 12.20
N ALA A 703 27.09 10.12 12.40
CA ALA A 703 27.69 8.80 12.24
C ALA A 703 27.11 7.76 13.22
N VAL A 704 26.78 8.16 14.46
CA VAL A 704 26.12 7.30 15.44
C VAL A 704 24.62 7.14 15.11
N ALA A 705 23.99 8.20 14.59
CA ALA A 705 22.56 8.17 14.26
C ALA A 705 22.22 7.24 13.09
N ILE A 706 23.12 7.05 12.13
CA ILE A 706 22.90 6.19 10.97
C ILE A 706 22.63 4.73 11.37
N PRO A 707 23.50 4.03 12.12
CA PRO A 707 23.22 2.66 12.51
C PRO A 707 22.01 2.54 13.45
N VAL A 708 21.80 3.51 14.34
CA VAL A 708 20.60 3.56 15.19
C VAL A 708 19.35 3.73 14.32
N GLY A 709 19.43 4.58 13.30
CA GLY A 709 18.34 4.82 12.36
C GLY A 709 18.04 3.59 11.48
N PHE A 710 19.04 2.78 11.15
CA PHE A 710 18.82 1.50 10.47
C PHE A 710 18.00 0.55 11.33
N VAL A 711 18.32 0.42 12.62
CA VAL A 711 17.57 -0.42 13.56
C VAL A 711 16.13 0.08 13.72
N ILE A 712 15.95 1.38 13.93
CA ILE A 712 14.60 1.98 14.06
C ILE A 712 13.83 1.83 12.74
N GLY A 713 14.48 2.03 11.58
CA GLY A 713 13.89 1.90 10.25
C GLY A 713 13.44 0.48 9.95
N ILE A 714 14.25 -0.53 10.30
CA ILE A 714 13.84 -1.94 10.21
C ILE A 714 12.62 -2.19 11.10
N GLY A 715 12.64 -1.75 12.36
CA GLY A 715 11.51 -1.90 13.27
C GLY A 715 10.23 -1.22 12.75
N LEU A 716 10.35 0.00 12.21
CA LEU A 716 9.22 0.70 11.60
C LEU A 716 8.69 -0.03 10.35
N SER A 717 9.59 -0.57 9.51
CA SER A 717 9.19 -1.35 8.33
C SER A 717 8.48 -2.65 8.71
N VAL A 718 8.91 -3.33 9.80
CA VAL A 718 8.20 -4.50 10.35
C VAL A 718 6.79 -4.13 10.79
N LEU A 719 6.64 -3.01 11.50
CA LEU A 719 5.32 -2.52 11.91
C LEU A 719 4.43 -2.18 10.70
N LEU A 720 5.00 -1.57 9.67
CA LEU A 720 4.29 -1.30 8.42
C LEU A 720 3.92 -2.60 7.72
N ALA A 721 4.83 -3.57 7.63
CA ALA A 721 4.54 -4.88 7.03
C ALA A 721 3.36 -5.57 7.70
N LEU A 722 3.30 -5.57 9.03
CA LEU A 722 2.18 -6.14 9.79
C LEU A 722 0.87 -5.37 9.56
N GLY A 723 0.94 -4.04 9.47
CA GLY A 723 -0.24 -3.21 9.24
C GLY A 723 -0.75 -3.23 7.80
N LEU A 724 0.13 -3.42 6.83
CA LEU A 724 -0.20 -3.45 5.40
C LEU A 724 -0.56 -4.85 4.89
N SER A 725 -0.23 -5.91 5.63
CA SER A 725 -0.60 -7.27 5.25
C SER A 725 -2.10 -7.51 5.38
N SER A 726 -2.68 -8.16 4.37
CA SER A 726 -4.10 -8.53 4.32
C SER A 726 -4.25 -10.00 3.90
N GLU A 727 -5.49 -10.47 3.72
CA GLU A 727 -5.74 -11.78 3.15
C GLU A 727 -5.35 -11.86 1.67
N LEU A 728 -5.28 -10.71 0.97
CA LEU A 728 -4.94 -10.65 -0.45
C LEU A 728 -3.44 -10.72 -0.69
N TYR A 729 -2.65 -10.12 0.20
CA TYR A 729 -1.18 -10.15 0.09
C TYR A 729 -0.50 -9.94 1.45
N ARG A 730 0.68 -10.51 1.57
CA ARG A 730 1.59 -10.32 2.71
C ARG A 730 2.81 -9.55 2.26
N MET A 731 3.13 -8.50 3.00
CA MET A 731 4.35 -7.73 2.75
C MET A 731 5.57 -8.43 3.36
N PRO A 732 6.52 -8.94 2.55
CA PRO A 732 7.72 -9.59 3.06
C PRO A 732 8.66 -8.56 3.69
N VAL A 733 9.27 -8.92 4.82
CA VAL A 733 10.28 -8.07 5.48
C VAL A 733 11.65 -8.31 4.84
N VAL A 734 11.88 -7.69 3.70
CA VAL A 734 13.12 -7.82 2.93
C VAL A 734 13.73 -6.45 2.69
N PHE A 735 15.03 -6.36 2.81
CA PHE A 735 15.79 -5.13 2.59
C PHE A 735 16.93 -5.38 1.62
N SER A 736 16.96 -4.62 0.56
CA SER A 736 18.09 -4.56 -0.36
C SER A 736 19.26 -3.81 0.30
N SER A 737 20.49 -4.23 0.05
CA SER A 737 21.68 -3.48 0.47
C SER A 737 21.68 -2.04 -0.06
N PHE A 738 21.08 -1.82 -1.21
CA PHE A 738 20.92 -0.50 -1.83
C PHE A 738 20.07 0.45 -0.97
N ASN A 739 19.05 -0.05 -0.26
CA ASN A 739 18.22 0.76 0.63
C ASN A 739 19.07 1.44 1.74
N PHE A 740 19.98 0.66 2.37
CA PHE A 740 20.88 1.20 3.41
C PHE A 740 21.89 2.18 2.84
N VAL A 741 22.49 1.88 1.66
CA VAL A 741 23.41 2.76 0.98
C VAL A 741 22.74 4.07 0.55
N PHE A 742 21.52 4.00 0.05
CA PHE A 742 20.72 5.16 -0.33
C PHE A 742 20.43 6.05 0.88
N ALA A 743 19.94 5.49 1.97
CA ALA A 743 19.65 6.25 3.20
C ALA A 743 20.94 6.89 3.77
N PHE A 744 22.05 6.15 3.78
CA PHE A 744 23.37 6.67 4.15
C PHE A 744 23.77 7.88 3.27
N ALA A 745 23.70 7.73 1.95
CA ALA A 745 24.09 8.76 1.00
C ALA A 745 23.25 10.04 1.16
N VAL A 746 21.93 9.91 1.29
CA VAL A 746 21.02 11.05 1.50
C VAL A 746 21.35 11.78 2.79
N ILE A 747 21.49 11.07 3.91
CA ILE A 747 21.77 11.67 5.21
C ILE A 747 23.14 12.34 5.24
N VAL A 748 24.17 11.72 4.66
CA VAL A 748 25.51 12.31 4.57
C VAL A 748 25.49 13.58 3.71
N THR A 749 24.80 13.55 2.57
CA THR A 749 24.64 14.71 1.68
C THR A 749 23.97 15.88 2.41
N VAL A 750 22.86 15.59 3.12
CA VAL A 750 22.15 16.60 3.92
C VAL A 750 23.02 17.15 5.06
N ALA A 751 23.77 16.28 5.75
CA ALA A 751 24.65 16.68 6.83
C ALA A 751 25.80 17.56 6.32
N VAL A 752 26.41 17.21 5.19
CA VAL A 752 27.46 18.01 4.52
C VAL A 752 26.92 19.36 4.09
N PHE A 753 25.73 19.39 3.44
CA PHE A 753 25.11 20.65 3.01
C PHE A 753 24.80 21.56 4.20
N SER A 754 24.22 21.00 5.28
CA SER A 754 23.98 21.72 6.53
C SER A 754 25.29 22.25 7.14
N GLY A 755 26.32 21.41 7.15
CA GLY A 755 27.65 21.78 7.66
C GLY A 755 28.30 22.93 6.86
N LEU A 756 28.23 22.88 5.54
CA LEU A 756 28.70 23.95 4.65
C LEU A 756 27.97 25.28 4.92
N MET A 757 26.67 25.24 5.11
CA MET A 757 25.85 26.42 5.43
C MET A 757 26.26 27.05 6.78
N VAL A 758 26.55 26.21 7.78
CA VAL A 758 26.99 26.66 9.09
C VAL A 758 28.46 27.20 9.00
N HIS A 759 29.33 26.51 8.26
CA HIS A 759 30.71 26.95 8.02
C HIS A 759 30.77 28.33 7.33
N TYR A 760 29.96 28.54 6.29
CA TYR A 760 29.88 29.84 5.60
C TYR A 760 29.45 30.96 6.56
N ARG A 761 28.53 30.71 7.48
CA ARG A 761 28.14 31.67 8.51
C ARG A 761 29.20 31.88 9.59
N LEU A 762 29.92 30.82 9.99
CA LEU A 762 31.04 30.93 10.93
C LEU A 762 32.11 31.88 10.43
N ASN A 763 32.42 31.80 9.12
CA ASN A 763 33.43 32.67 8.49
C ASN A 763 33.05 34.17 8.46
N ARG A 764 31.76 34.50 8.55
CA ARG A 764 31.22 35.86 8.60
C ARG A 764 31.04 36.42 10.02
N LEU A 765 31.24 35.60 11.06
CA LEU A 765 31.14 36.04 12.46
C LEU A 765 32.47 36.68 12.88
N ASP A 766 32.39 37.91 13.35
CA ASP A 766 33.51 38.57 14.05
C ASP A 766 33.56 38.03 15.50
N LEU A 767 34.35 36.94 15.67
CA LEU A 767 34.52 36.27 16.95
C LEU A 767 35.21 37.17 18.00
N ILE A 768 35.95 38.22 17.57
CA ILE A 768 36.63 39.17 18.47
C ILE A 768 35.61 40.18 19.02
N ALA A 769 34.67 40.61 18.21
CA ALA A 769 33.57 41.49 18.66
C ALA A 769 32.70 40.85 19.75
N VAL A 770 32.55 39.51 19.73
CA VAL A 770 31.79 38.73 20.75
C VAL A 770 32.45 38.82 22.13
N LEU A 771 33.75 39.01 22.22
CA LEU A 771 34.49 39.21 23.49
C LEU A 771 34.34 40.62 24.04
N LYS A 772 34.10 41.63 23.15
CA LYS A 772 33.99 43.06 23.53
C LYS A 772 32.59 43.48 24.00
N THR A 773 31.56 42.69 23.78
CA THR A 773 30.16 43.09 24.04
C THR A 773 29.68 42.92 25.47
N ARG A 774 30.59 42.96 26.49
CA ARG A 774 30.27 43.04 27.92
C ARG A 774 31.31 43.83 28.70
N GLU A 775 31.53 45.08 28.38
CA GLU A 775 31.92 46.09 29.31
C GLU A 775 30.77 47.07 29.52
#